data_a4603e85ff04fc4f99df7ba58a0410ed
#
_entry.id   a4603e85ff04fc4f99df7ba58a0410ed
#
_cell.length_a   1.000
_cell.length_b   1.000
_cell.length_c   1.000
_cell.angle_alpha   90.00
_cell.angle_beta   90.00
_cell.angle_gamma   90.00
#
_symmetry.space_group_name_H-M   'P 1'
#
loop_
_entity.id
_entity.type
_entity.pdbx_description
1 polymer ?
#
loop_
_entity_poly.entity_id
_entity_poly.type
_entity_poly.pdbx_seq_one_letter_code
_entity_poly.pdbx_strand_id
1 'polypeptide(L)'
;MATKKYGVNELREMFLSFFESKGHLRLPSFSLIPQNDASLLLINSGMAPMKPYFKGEVTPPRRRVCTCQKCIRTGDIDNIGHTARHGTYFEMLGNFSFGDYFKHEAIAWCWEFLTKICGLEEDRLYPSIYENDDEAFEIWNKEIGIPADRIFRFGKEDNFWEHGSGPCGPCSEVYYDRGEKYGCGKPGCTVGCDCDRYMEIWNNVFSQFDNDGHGNYTDLVQKNIDTGMGLERLAVACQDVDSLFDVDTVMNITHKVTEITGAHYGMSHEKDVSLRVITDHIRASVFMISDGVLPSNEGRGYVLRRLLRRAARHGKLLGVDHPFLCDVVETVIHENEGHYPDLRERAAYITRVVRVEEENFARTIDGGMRIFSEMLAQHKENNESVFSGADAFKLYDTYGFPIDLTVEMAREEGMEVDLEAFRKLMQEQKVRAREARKALGDLGWAGIDFGQDIPETQFVGYDKNETEGTVLAIVAEDESRSEIAAGVEAIVVLDRTTMYAEMGGQVADHGTITGPDGVFEVTDVQKNKGGKFMHYGRVVSGTIKLGEACKIMIDPERRAAIRRAHTATHLLQAALLRVLGEHCHQAGSLVEPDHLRFDFTHFSAVTPEELVEIGNQVSEMVLHGEPDETMVLPIAEAQKLGATALFGEKYGETVRVVKMGEDSLEFCGGTHLDNTAKVGPFRILSEASVASGVRRIEAYTGKEVLRQTEQMSRLLLDIAHELKTTPKELMQRAHAMVSEVKELKQRLDAMKDKLFSGEIDRCLFAAREVGGLKVLTVMRNDIAPNDLRKMGDQIRDREPDAVAVLASTQGEKITLLAVCGKNAVGRGIKAGQLIKEVSAACGGSGGGKPDSAMGGGRDLLKLDDALAGVDDFVTTHLA
;
A
#
# COMPACT_ATOMS: atom_id res chain seq x y z
N MET A 1 -46.76 -13.64 -26.25
CA MET A 1 -46.54 -12.21 -25.94
C MET A 1 -45.03 -12.06 -25.69
N ALA A 2 -44.37 -11.07 -26.27
CA ALA A 2 -42.96 -10.87 -25.96
C ALA A 2 -42.85 -10.59 -24.44
N THR A 3 -42.11 -11.39 -23.72
CA THR A 3 -41.82 -11.18 -22.32
C THR A 3 -41.21 -9.79 -22.16
N LYS A 4 -41.77 -8.96 -21.28
CA LYS A 4 -41.22 -7.63 -21.00
C LYS A 4 -39.83 -7.87 -20.38
N LYS A 5 -38.78 -7.32 -20.98
CA LYS A 5 -37.43 -7.39 -20.46
C LYS A 5 -37.26 -6.32 -19.39
N TYR A 6 -36.99 -6.71 -18.17
CA TYR A 6 -36.74 -5.81 -17.05
C TYR A 6 -35.25 -5.54 -16.88
N GLY A 7 -34.87 -4.28 -16.65
CA GLY A 7 -33.50 -3.91 -16.33
C GLY A 7 -33.09 -4.31 -14.89
N VAL A 8 -31.77 -4.39 -14.65
CA VAL A 8 -31.22 -4.73 -13.30
C VAL A 8 -31.78 -3.81 -12.21
N ASN A 9 -31.77 -2.49 -12.45
CA ASN A 9 -32.30 -1.49 -11.51
C ASN A 9 -33.81 -1.63 -11.30
N GLU A 10 -34.58 -1.98 -12.33
CA GLU A 10 -36.02 -2.25 -12.25
C GLU A 10 -36.30 -3.52 -11.43
N LEU A 11 -35.57 -4.61 -11.66
CA LEU A 11 -35.69 -5.87 -10.91
C LEU A 11 -35.39 -5.69 -9.41
N ARG A 12 -34.36 -4.92 -9.08
CA ARG A 12 -34.04 -4.58 -7.68
C ARG A 12 -35.21 -3.90 -7.00
N GLU A 13 -35.76 -2.88 -7.61
CA GLU A 13 -36.90 -2.13 -7.06
C GLU A 13 -38.17 -2.99 -6.97
N MET A 14 -38.44 -3.82 -7.99
CA MET A 14 -39.55 -4.76 -7.98
C MET A 14 -39.47 -5.74 -6.80
N PHE A 15 -38.29 -6.29 -6.49
CA PHE A 15 -38.09 -7.18 -5.35
C PHE A 15 -38.34 -6.47 -4.03
N LEU A 16 -37.71 -5.34 -3.83
CA LEU A 16 -37.80 -4.58 -2.57
C LEU A 16 -39.26 -4.14 -2.32
N SER A 17 -39.91 -3.58 -3.34
CA SER A 17 -41.31 -3.16 -3.25
C SER A 17 -42.28 -4.34 -3.03
N PHE A 18 -42.01 -5.49 -3.66
CA PHE A 18 -42.81 -6.70 -3.43
C PHE A 18 -42.75 -7.14 -1.96
N PHE A 19 -41.59 -7.21 -1.36
CA PHE A 19 -41.44 -7.62 0.03
C PHE A 19 -41.92 -6.54 1.01
N GLU A 20 -41.81 -5.26 0.68
CA GLU A 20 -42.49 -4.19 1.45
C GLU A 20 -44.02 -4.40 1.48
N SER A 21 -44.63 -4.83 0.37
CA SER A 21 -46.07 -5.17 0.32
C SER A 21 -46.45 -6.38 1.19
N LYS A 22 -45.46 -7.26 1.49
CA LYS A 22 -45.63 -8.38 2.41
C LYS A 22 -45.28 -8.01 3.86
N GLY A 23 -45.06 -6.71 4.17
CA GLY A 23 -44.81 -6.17 5.50
C GLY A 23 -43.34 -6.16 5.95
N HIS A 24 -42.40 -6.39 5.05
CA HIS A 24 -40.96 -6.28 5.35
C HIS A 24 -40.52 -4.81 5.47
N LEU A 25 -39.55 -4.55 6.33
CA LEU A 25 -38.84 -3.28 6.39
C LEU A 25 -37.69 -3.34 5.42
N ARG A 26 -37.63 -2.42 4.46
CA ARG A 26 -36.49 -2.26 3.58
C ARG A 26 -35.31 -1.69 4.37
N LEU A 27 -34.20 -2.40 4.39
CA LEU A 27 -32.94 -1.93 4.94
C LEU A 27 -31.98 -1.51 3.82
N PRO A 28 -31.14 -0.49 4.04
CA PRO A 28 -30.04 -0.20 3.12
C PRO A 28 -29.04 -1.36 3.10
N SER A 29 -28.23 -1.43 2.04
CA SER A 29 -27.10 -2.36 2.00
C SER A 29 -26.10 -2.04 3.11
N PHE A 30 -25.63 -3.05 3.81
CA PHE A 30 -24.52 -2.90 4.73
C PHE A 30 -23.20 -2.72 3.98
N SER A 31 -22.18 -2.21 4.67
CA SER A 31 -20.83 -2.13 4.14
C SER A 31 -20.29 -3.51 3.78
N LEU A 32 -19.44 -3.58 2.74
CA LEU A 32 -18.67 -4.78 2.41
C LEU A 32 -17.66 -5.17 3.49
N ILE A 33 -17.32 -4.23 4.40
CA ILE A 33 -16.42 -4.46 5.52
C ILE A 33 -17.23 -5.05 6.69
N PRO A 34 -17.00 -6.32 7.11
CA PRO A 34 -17.68 -6.92 8.23
C PRO A 34 -17.43 -6.14 9.53
N GLN A 35 -18.49 -5.90 10.31
CA GLN A 35 -18.38 -5.33 11.64
C GLN A 35 -18.49 -6.45 12.68
N ASN A 36 -17.50 -6.56 13.57
CA ASN A 36 -17.45 -7.53 14.68
C ASN A 36 -17.48 -9.01 14.25
N ASP A 37 -17.14 -9.34 13.01
CA ASP A 37 -17.01 -10.72 12.52
C ASP A 37 -15.60 -10.94 11.93
N ALA A 38 -14.71 -11.50 12.73
CA ALA A 38 -13.34 -11.82 12.32
C ALA A 38 -13.25 -13.06 11.39
N SER A 39 -14.34 -13.81 11.21
CA SER A 39 -14.38 -14.99 10.34
C SER A 39 -14.48 -14.61 8.86
N LEU A 40 -14.94 -13.41 8.54
CA LEU A 40 -15.16 -12.92 7.19
C LEU A 40 -14.16 -11.81 6.84
N LEU A 41 -13.55 -11.93 5.67
CA LEU A 41 -12.72 -10.88 5.11
C LEU A 41 -13.56 -9.74 4.52
N LEU A 42 -14.59 -10.11 3.77
CA LEU A 42 -15.57 -9.23 3.12
C LEU A 42 -16.96 -9.88 3.22
N ILE A 43 -18.00 -9.06 3.21
CA ILE A 43 -19.37 -9.55 3.19
C ILE A 43 -19.65 -10.29 1.89
N ASN A 44 -20.07 -11.55 1.98
CA ASN A 44 -20.27 -12.48 0.87
C ASN A 44 -21.70 -13.02 0.75
N SER A 45 -22.59 -12.62 1.66
CA SER A 45 -24.00 -13.02 1.68
C SER A 45 -24.88 -11.96 2.37
N GLY A 46 -26.18 -12.01 2.09
CA GLY A 46 -27.16 -11.10 2.68
C GLY A 46 -27.32 -11.24 4.19
N MET A 47 -27.16 -12.46 4.71
CA MET A 47 -27.32 -12.78 6.13
C MET A 47 -26.11 -12.36 6.99
N ALA A 48 -24.91 -12.33 6.40
CA ALA A 48 -23.69 -12.14 7.17
C ALA A 48 -23.71 -10.93 8.14
N PRO A 49 -24.16 -9.73 7.73
CA PRO A 49 -24.23 -8.58 8.64
C PRO A 49 -25.36 -8.69 9.67
N MET A 50 -26.28 -9.63 9.52
CA MET A 50 -27.48 -9.79 10.38
C MET A 50 -27.39 -11.00 11.31
N LYS A 51 -26.27 -11.71 11.39
CA LYS A 51 -26.05 -12.88 12.29
C LYS A 51 -26.57 -12.65 13.73
N PRO A 52 -26.35 -11.49 14.39
CA PRO A 52 -26.85 -11.26 15.75
C PRO A 52 -28.38 -11.28 15.87
N TYR A 53 -29.13 -10.91 14.82
CA TYR A 53 -30.59 -11.00 14.80
C TYR A 53 -31.09 -12.45 14.73
N PHE A 54 -30.40 -13.27 13.91
CA PHE A 54 -30.71 -14.70 13.79
C PHE A 54 -30.45 -15.45 15.09
N LYS A 55 -29.44 -15.09 15.85
CA LYS A 55 -29.10 -15.68 17.15
C LYS A 55 -29.98 -15.15 18.30
N GLY A 56 -30.72 -14.08 18.07
CA GLY A 56 -31.50 -13.41 19.13
C GLY A 56 -30.66 -12.60 20.11
N GLU A 57 -29.38 -12.34 19.80
CA GLU A 57 -28.46 -11.54 20.61
C GLU A 57 -28.83 -10.06 20.58
N VAL A 58 -29.38 -9.61 19.46
CA VAL A 58 -29.85 -8.24 19.24
C VAL A 58 -31.27 -8.27 18.68
N THR A 59 -32.12 -7.37 19.16
CA THR A 59 -33.48 -7.23 18.65
C THR A 59 -33.44 -6.58 17.26
N PRO A 60 -33.99 -7.21 16.21
CA PRO A 60 -34.03 -6.61 14.87
C PRO A 60 -34.97 -5.39 14.85
N PRO A 61 -34.78 -4.42 13.96
CA PRO A 61 -35.63 -3.24 13.84
C PRO A 61 -37.08 -3.61 13.46
N ARG A 62 -37.25 -4.74 12.78
CA ARG A 62 -38.54 -5.40 12.51
C ARG A 62 -38.29 -6.89 12.31
N ARG A 63 -39.27 -7.76 12.64
CA ARG A 63 -39.12 -9.21 12.48
C ARG A 63 -39.07 -9.66 11.00
N ARG A 64 -39.53 -8.83 10.07
CA ARG A 64 -39.44 -9.02 8.62
C ARG A 64 -38.61 -7.90 8.03
N VAL A 65 -37.52 -8.22 7.38
CA VAL A 65 -36.71 -7.23 6.66
C VAL A 65 -36.39 -7.73 5.25
N CYS A 66 -36.17 -6.80 4.33
CA CYS A 66 -35.64 -7.11 3.02
C CYS A 66 -34.52 -6.14 2.66
N THR A 67 -33.55 -6.60 1.90
CA THR A 67 -32.41 -5.80 1.48
C THR A 67 -31.88 -6.26 0.13
N CYS A 68 -31.19 -5.34 -0.56
CA CYS A 68 -30.28 -5.65 -1.66
C CYS A 68 -28.86 -5.46 -1.14
N GLN A 69 -28.16 -6.54 -0.80
CA GLN A 69 -26.87 -6.52 -0.14
C GLN A 69 -25.73 -6.62 -1.16
N LYS A 70 -24.79 -5.68 -1.09
CA LYS A 70 -23.49 -5.76 -1.77
C LYS A 70 -22.70 -6.96 -1.26
N CYS A 71 -22.19 -7.79 -2.17
CA CYS A 71 -21.42 -8.99 -1.82
C CYS A 71 -20.14 -9.08 -2.65
N ILE A 72 -19.05 -9.57 -2.04
CA ILE A 72 -17.81 -9.94 -2.71
C ILE A 72 -17.49 -11.40 -2.41
N ARG A 73 -17.29 -12.20 -3.48
CA ARG A 73 -16.77 -13.56 -3.38
C ARG A 73 -15.40 -13.67 -4.02
N THR A 74 -14.39 -13.96 -3.21
CA THR A 74 -12.99 -13.99 -3.64
C THR A 74 -12.57 -15.35 -4.22
N GLY A 75 -13.28 -16.42 -3.91
CA GLY A 75 -13.01 -17.78 -4.43
C GLY A 75 -13.22 -17.90 -5.92
N ASP A 76 -14.07 -17.06 -6.50
CA ASP A 76 -14.46 -17.12 -7.91
C ASP A 76 -13.59 -16.26 -8.84
N ILE A 77 -12.63 -15.47 -8.32
CA ILE A 77 -11.83 -14.52 -9.11
C ILE A 77 -11.16 -15.19 -10.33
N ASP A 78 -10.66 -16.41 -10.17
CA ASP A 78 -9.95 -17.12 -11.25
C ASP A 78 -10.91 -17.64 -12.32
N ASN A 79 -12.20 -17.79 -12.01
CA ASN A 79 -13.25 -18.25 -12.93
C ASN A 79 -13.90 -17.10 -13.73
N ILE A 80 -13.60 -15.84 -13.34
CA ILE A 80 -14.19 -14.66 -13.97
C ILE A 80 -13.78 -14.57 -15.45
N GLY A 81 -14.78 -14.36 -16.29
CA GLY A 81 -14.64 -14.30 -17.74
C GLY A 81 -14.77 -15.64 -18.43
N HIS A 82 -14.56 -16.77 -17.75
CA HIS A 82 -14.62 -18.14 -18.30
C HIS A 82 -16.00 -18.79 -18.16
N THR A 83 -16.78 -18.39 -17.17
CA THR A 83 -18.15 -18.92 -16.89
C THR A 83 -19.19 -17.82 -17.06
N ALA A 84 -20.44 -18.23 -17.29
CA ALA A 84 -21.57 -17.32 -17.53
C ALA A 84 -22.19 -16.76 -16.22
N ARG A 85 -21.89 -17.39 -15.05
CA ARG A 85 -22.60 -17.21 -13.77
C ARG A 85 -21.78 -16.69 -12.61
N HIS A 86 -20.45 -16.53 -12.76
CA HIS A 86 -19.56 -16.05 -11.69
C HIS A 86 -19.20 -14.58 -11.86
N GLY A 87 -19.34 -13.82 -10.78
CA GLY A 87 -18.92 -12.44 -10.63
C GLY A 87 -18.26 -12.23 -9.29
N THR A 88 -17.19 -11.43 -9.23
CA THR A 88 -16.51 -11.08 -7.97
C THR A 88 -17.42 -10.23 -7.09
N TYR A 89 -17.99 -9.18 -7.65
CA TYR A 89 -19.03 -8.36 -7.04
C TYR A 89 -20.39 -8.76 -7.60
N PHE A 90 -21.37 -8.91 -6.73
CA PHE A 90 -22.76 -9.11 -7.10
C PHE A 90 -23.68 -8.54 -6.02
N GLU A 91 -24.93 -8.34 -6.38
CA GLU A 91 -25.97 -7.89 -5.46
C GLU A 91 -26.85 -9.08 -5.07
N MET A 92 -27.01 -9.30 -3.75
CA MET A 92 -27.86 -10.34 -3.21
C MET A 92 -29.16 -9.73 -2.69
N LEU A 93 -30.24 -10.04 -3.37
CA LEU A 93 -31.59 -9.75 -2.91
C LEU A 93 -31.96 -10.75 -1.83
N GLY A 94 -32.41 -10.28 -0.68
CA GLY A 94 -32.76 -11.12 0.46
C GLY A 94 -34.03 -10.66 1.16
N ASN A 95 -34.87 -11.61 1.55
CA ASN A 95 -35.96 -11.41 2.48
C ASN A 95 -35.77 -12.29 3.70
N PHE A 96 -35.91 -11.72 4.87
CA PHE A 96 -35.54 -12.33 6.15
C PHE A 96 -36.69 -12.32 7.12
N SER A 97 -36.83 -13.43 7.87
CA SER A 97 -37.77 -13.55 8.99
C SER A 97 -37.03 -13.92 10.27
N PHE A 98 -37.22 -13.14 11.30
CA PHE A 98 -36.68 -13.40 12.64
C PHE A 98 -37.81 -13.91 13.57
N GLY A 99 -38.10 -15.22 13.46
CA GLY A 99 -39.14 -15.86 14.24
C GLY A 99 -40.56 -15.35 13.95
N ASP A 100 -40.88 -14.95 12.72
CA ASP A 100 -42.22 -14.49 12.30
C ASP A 100 -42.85 -15.46 11.32
N TYR A 101 -42.39 -15.58 10.08
CA TYR A 101 -42.88 -16.59 9.13
C TYR A 101 -41.79 -17.61 8.82
N PHE A 102 -42.18 -18.75 8.20
CA PHE A 102 -41.27 -19.82 7.90
C PHE A 102 -41.47 -20.37 6.46
N LYS A 103 -41.35 -21.69 6.23
CA LYS A 103 -41.31 -22.33 4.92
C LYS A 103 -42.52 -22.02 4.02
N HIS A 104 -43.76 -22.07 4.56
CA HIS A 104 -44.98 -21.91 3.77
C HIS A 104 -45.01 -20.54 3.07
N GLU A 105 -44.79 -19.46 3.80
CA GLU A 105 -44.80 -18.12 3.23
C GLU A 105 -43.57 -17.88 2.34
N ALA A 106 -42.38 -18.34 2.79
CA ALA A 106 -41.14 -18.14 2.03
C ALA A 106 -41.23 -18.77 0.64
N ILE A 107 -41.63 -20.02 0.53
CA ILE A 107 -41.77 -20.74 -0.73
C ILE A 107 -42.89 -20.12 -1.58
N ALA A 108 -44.05 -19.80 -0.97
CA ALA A 108 -45.17 -19.22 -1.72
C ALA A 108 -44.80 -17.83 -2.31
N TRP A 109 -44.12 -16.96 -1.54
CA TRP A 109 -43.68 -15.64 -2.03
C TRP A 109 -42.55 -15.74 -3.02
N CYS A 110 -41.62 -16.68 -2.87
CA CYS A 110 -40.61 -16.97 -3.86
C CYS A 110 -41.23 -17.31 -5.22
N TRP A 111 -42.20 -18.26 -5.25
CA TRP A 111 -42.88 -18.65 -6.48
C TRP A 111 -43.74 -17.52 -7.06
N GLU A 112 -44.50 -16.79 -6.21
CA GLU A 112 -45.27 -15.63 -6.63
C GLU A 112 -44.41 -14.55 -7.28
N PHE A 113 -43.24 -14.24 -6.72
CA PHE A 113 -42.35 -13.25 -7.26
C PHE A 113 -41.79 -13.66 -8.63
N LEU A 114 -41.27 -14.88 -8.76
CA LEU A 114 -40.66 -15.36 -9.99
C LEU A 114 -41.70 -15.49 -11.12
N THR A 115 -42.88 -16.02 -10.84
CA THR A 115 -43.87 -16.36 -11.88
C THR A 115 -44.83 -15.19 -12.19
N LYS A 116 -45.34 -14.49 -11.17
CA LYS A 116 -46.34 -13.45 -11.35
C LYS A 116 -45.74 -12.04 -11.48
N ILE A 117 -44.68 -11.76 -10.77
CA ILE A 117 -44.04 -10.43 -10.80
C ILE A 117 -42.98 -10.35 -11.90
N CYS A 118 -42.04 -11.26 -11.94
CA CYS A 118 -41.02 -11.33 -12.99
C CYS A 118 -41.55 -11.92 -14.31
N GLY A 119 -42.61 -12.75 -14.24
CA GLY A 119 -43.22 -13.36 -15.43
C GLY A 119 -42.39 -14.49 -16.03
N LEU A 120 -41.54 -15.15 -15.25
CA LEU A 120 -40.79 -16.31 -15.70
C LEU A 120 -41.74 -17.50 -15.95
N GLU A 121 -41.44 -18.27 -16.97
CA GLU A 121 -42.24 -19.45 -17.36
C GLU A 121 -42.13 -20.54 -16.31
N GLU A 122 -43.24 -20.98 -15.75
CA GLU A 122 -43.31 -21.96 -14.66
C GLU A 122 -42.69 -23.31 -15.04
N ASP A 123 -42.74 -23.71 -16.31
CA ASP A 123 -42.16 -24.95 -16.84
C ASP A 123 -40.63 -24.91 -16.95
N ARG A 124 -40.02 -23.74 -16.85
CA ARG A 124 -38.56 -23.54 -16.80
C ARG A 124 -38.01 -23.44 -15.40
N LEU A 125 -38.84 -23.45 -14.35
CA LEU A 125 -38.44 -23.36 -12.96
C LEU A 125 -38.47 -24.73 -12.27
N TYR A 126 -37.35 -25.11 -11.65
CA TYR A 126 -37.13 -26.38 -11.02
C TYR A 126 -36.66 -26.20 -9.56
N PRO A 127 -37.51 -26.48 -8.54
CA PRO A 127 -37.09 -26.44 -7.15
C PRO A 127 -36.25 -27.67 -6.77
N SER A 128 -35.24 -27.44 -5.93
CA SER A 128 -34.55 -28.47 -5.16
C SER A 128 -34.81 -28.31 -3.68
N ILE A 129 -34.62 -29.36 -2.92
CA ILE A 129 -34.80 -29.40 -1.47
C ILE A 129 -33.73 -30.28 -0.84
N TYR A 130 -33.48 -30.08 0.45
CA TYR A 130 -32.69 -31.02 1.24
C TYR A 130 -33.37 -32.40 1.29
N GLU A 131 -32.58 -33.45 1.11
CA GLU A 131 -33.10 -34.82 0.95
C GLU A 131 -34.07 -35.28 2.05
N ASN A 132 -33.87 -34.80 3.27
CA ASN A 132 -34.69 -35.14 4.47
C ASN A 132 -35.72 -34.08 4.81
N ASP A 133 -35.99 -33.08 3.96
CA ASP A 133 -36.97 -32.03 4.19
C ASP A 133 -38.30 -32.32 3.47
N ASP A 134 -39.05 -33.27 4.03
CA ASP A 134 -40.36 -33.64 3.50
C ASP A 134 -41.42 -32.53 3.62
N GLU A 135 -41.29 -31.63 4.60
CA GLU A 135 -42.16 -30.45 4.72
C GLU A 135 -42.04 -29.53 3.52
N ALA A 136 -40.79 -29.19 3.10
CA ALA A 136 -40.56 -28.39 1.91
C ALA A 136 -41.08 -29.10 0.63
N PHE A 137 -40.91 -30.45 0.54
CA PHE A 137 -41.48 -31.23 -0.55
C PHE A 137 -42.99 -31.10 -0.64
N GLU A 138 -43.69 -31.26 0.48
CA GLU A 138 -45.14 -31.15 0.55
C GLU A 138 -45.64 -29.76 0.15
N ILE A 139 -44.98 -28.71 0.57
CA ILE A 139 -45.30 -27.32 0.19
C ILE A 139 -45.15 -27.13 -1.33
N TRP A 140 -44.03 -27.53 -1.91
CA TRP A 140 -43.81 -27.40 -3.36
C TRP A 140 -44.81 -28.22 -4.17
N ASN A 141 -45.07 -29.46 -3.74
CA ASN A 141 -45.91 -30.39 -4.51
C ASN A 141 -47.40 -30.09 -4.34
N LYS A 142 -47.90 -29.91 -3.07
CA LYS A 142 -49.33 -29.79 -2.80
C LYS A 142 -49.87 -28.39 -2.76
N GLU A 143 -49.09 -27.43 -2.21
CA GLU A 143 -49.56 -26.04 -2.11
C GLU A 143 -49.25 -25.22 -3.35
N ILE A 144 -48.01 -25.32 -3.88
CA ILE A 144 -47.59 -24.63 -5.11
C ILE A 144 -48.08 -25.41 -6.36
N GLY A 145 -48.15 -26.74 -6.29
CA GLY A 145 -48.65 -27.56 -7.38
C GLY A 145 -47.58 -28.04 -8.36
N ILE A 146 -46.31 -28.04 -7.96
CA ILE A 146 -45.22 -28.53 -8.80
C ILE A 146 -45.26 -30.06 -8.86
N PRO A 147 -45.20 -30.68 -10.05
CA PRO A 147 -45.14 -32.15 -10.18
C PRO A 147 -43.94 -32.74 -9.43
N ALA A 148 -44.11 -33.88 -8.80
CA ALA A 148 -43.10 -34.51 -7.94
C ALA A 148 -41.80 -34.85 -8.70
N ASP A 149 -41.86 -35.13 -9.99
CA ASP A 149 -40.73 -35.41 -10.89
C ASP A 149 -39.93 -34.15 -11.29
N ARG A 150 -40.42 -32.95 -10.93
CA ARG A 150 -39.73 -31.67 -11.12
C ARG A 150 -39.14 -31.10 -9.83
N ILE A 151 -39.27 -31.81 -8.68
CA ILE A 151 -38.69 -31.43 -7.40
C ILE A 151 -37.52 -32.34 -7.11
N PHE A 152 -36.30 -31.75 -7.04
CA PHE A 152 -35.06 -32.49 -6.90
C PHE A 152 -34.64 -32.56 -5.42
N ARG A 153 -34.14 -33.74 -5.00
CA ARG A 153 -33.65 -33.94 -3.61
C ARG A 153 -32.12 -34.06 -3.64
N PHE A 154 -31.43 -33.21 -2.94
CA PHE A 154 -29.98 -33.22 -2.82
C PHE A 154 -29.51 -33.35 -1.38
N GLY A 155 -28.25 -33.78 -1.23
CA GLY A 155 -27.62 -33.96 0.06
C GLY A 155 -27.22 -32.65 0.73
N LYS A 156 -26.42 -32.82 1.78
CA LYS A 156 -25.94 -31.70 2.58
C LYS A 156 -25.04 -30.74 1.80
N GLU A 157 -24.34 -31.24 0.79
CA GLU A 157 -23.39 -30.44 -0.03
C GLU A 157 -24.13 -29.38 -0.84
N ASP A 158 -25.35 -29.64 -1.31
CA ASP A 158 -26.12 -28.77 -2.18
C ASP A 158 -27.26 -28.02 -1.44
N ASN A 159 -28.06 -28.75 -0.65
CA ASN A 159 -29.28 -28.20 -0.03
C ASN A 159 -29.23 -28.09 1.50
N PHE A 160 -28.06 -27.83 2.07
CA PHE A 160 -27.94 -27.43 3.48
C PHE A 160 -26.94 -26.29 3.58
N TRP A 161 -27.41 -25.10 3.92
CA TRP A 161 -26.57 -23.93 3.97
C TRP A 161 -25.90 -23.79 5.35
N GLU A 162 -24.56 -23.70 5.34
CA GLU A 162 -23.74 -23.39 6.50
C GLU A 162 -22.47 -22.63 6.06
N HIS A 163 -22.01 -21.72 6.87
CA HIS A 163 -20.78 -20.98 6.62
C HIS A 163 -20.01 -20.68 7.92
N GLY A 164 -18.96 -21.46 8.16
CA GLY A 164 -18.17 -21.37 9.38
C GLY A 164 -18.99 -21.70 10.62
N SER A 165 -18.98 -20.81 11.62
CA SER A 165 -19.85 -20.90 12.81
C SER A 165 -21.04 -19.96 12.66
N GLY A 166 -22.19 -20.39 13.20
CA GLY A 166 -23.39 -19.56 13.25
C GLY A 166 -24.66 -20.23 12.71
N PRO A 167 -25.72 -19.44 12.46
CA PRO A 167 -27.01 -19.91 12.00
C PRO A 167 -26.90 -20.69 10.69
N CYS A 168 -27.56 -21.86 10.63
CA CYS A 168 -27.55 -22.73 9.46
C CYS A 168 -28.84 -23.58 9.39
N GLY A 169 -29.05 -24.26 8.28
CA GLY A 169 -30.20 -25.14 8.12
C GLY A 169 -30.39 -25.68 6.70
N PRO A 170 -31.34 -26.58 6.49
CA PRO A 170 -31.74 -27.05 5.19
C PRO A 170 -32.19 -25.89 4.30
N CYS A 171 -32.01 -26.02 3.01
CA CYS A 171 -32.47 -25.02 2.07
C CYS A 171 -33.22 -25.60 0.88
N SER A 172 -33.94 -24.74 0.20
CA SER A 172 -34.62 -25.03 -1.05
C SER A 172 -34.20 -24.01 -2.10
N GLU A 173 -33.60 -24.47 -3.18
CA GLU A 173 -33.14 -23.65 -4.28
C GLU A 173 -34.09 -23.70 -5.46
N VAL A 174 -34.18 -22.62 -6.23
CA VAL A 174 -34.92 -22.58 -7.49
C VAL A 174 -33.94 -22.40 -8.63
N TYR A 175 -33.94 -23.38 -9.55
CA TYR A 175 -33.15 -23.39 -10.76
C TYR A 175 -33.98 -22.94 -11.95
N TYR A 176 -33.38 -22.19 -12.84
CA TYR A 176 -33.96 -21.77 -14.13
C TYR A 176 -33.31 -22.52 -15.29
N ASP A 177 -34.11 -23.26 -16.09
CA ASP A 177 -33.63 -23.93 -17.30
C ASP A 177 -33.48 -22.91 -18.43
N ARG A 178 -32.25 -22.62 -18.79
CA ARG A 178 -31.86 -21.68 -19.86
C ARG A 178 -31.98 -22.31 -21.25
N GLY A 179 -32.24 -23.62 -21.31
CA GLY A 179 -32.39 -24.38 -22.54
C GLY A 179 -31.14 -25.19 -22.91
N GLU A 180 -31.33 -26.12 -23.83
CA GLU A 180 -30.33 -27.14 -24.21
C GLU A 180 -29.04 -26.54 -24.77
N LYS A 181 -29.09 -25.36 -25.40
CA LYS A 181 -27.92 -24.66 -25.94
C LYS A 181 -26.83 -24.38 -24.89
N TYR A 182 -27.20 -24.32 -23.62
CA TYR A 182 -26.29 -24.06 -22.47
C TYR A 182 -25.89 -25.35 -21.75
N GLY A 183 -26.40 -26.50 -22.18
CA GLY A 183 -26.13 -27.80 -21.59
C GLY A 183 -24.72 -28.33 -21.94
N CYS A 184 -24.20 -29.22 -21.09
CA CYS A 184 -22.92 -29.86 -21.31
C CYS A 184 -22.89 -30.89 -22.45
N GLY A 185 -24.02 -31.17 -23.10
CA GLY A 185 -24.15 -32.16 -24.15
C GLY A 185 -24.03 -33.64 -23.70
N LYS A 186 -23.88 -33.88 -22.37
CA LYS A 186 -23.77 -35.22 -21.81
C LYS A 186 -25.16 -35.84 -21.58
N PRO A 187 -25.33 -37.15 -21.81
CA PRO A 187 -26.55 -37.86 -21.40
C PRO A 187 -26.75 -37.72 -19.89
N GLY A 188 -27.97 -37.35 -19.47
CA GLY A 188 -28.31 -37.16 -18.05
C GLY A 188 -28.04 -35.73 -17.50
N CYS A 189 -27.82 -34.74 -18.36
CA CYS A 189 -27.79 -33.33 -17.95
C CYS A 189 -29.14 -32.95 -17.33
N THR A 190 -29.13 -32.62 -16.03
CA THR A 190 -30.32 -32.32 -15.23
C THR A 190 -29.98 -31.23 -14.20
N VAL A 191 -30.93 -30.83 -13.37
CA VAL A 191 -30.70 -29.93 -12.22
C VAL A 191 -29.59 -30.50 -11.33
N GLY A 192 -28.67 -29.66 -10.86
CA GLY A 192 -27.46 -30.06 -10.16
C GLY A 192 -26.24 -30.34 -11.05
N CYS A 193 -26.39 -30.27 -12.39
CA CYS A 193 -25.24 -30.34 -13.29
C CYS A 193 -24.43 -29.03 -13.26
N ASP A 194 -23.11 -29.13 -13.25
CA ASP A 194 -22.19 -27.97 -13.24
C ASP A 194 -22.20 -27.10 -14.51
N CYS A 195 -22.98 -27.48 -15.52
CA CYS A 195 -23.12 -26.70 -16.75
C CYS A 195 -24.03 -25.47 -16.55
N ASP A 196 -24.00 -24.57 -17.54
CA ASP A 196 -24.76 -23.29 -17.47
C ASP A 196 -26.27 -23.44 -17.86
N ARG A 197 -26.79 -24.69 -18.08
CA ARG A 197 -28.20 -24.90 -18.42
C ARG A 197 -29.15 -24.63 -17.29
N TYR A 198 -28.92 -25.29 -16.13
CA TYR A 198 -29.77 -25.13 -14.95
C TYR A 198 -29.09 -24.18 -13.99
N MET A 199 -29.44 -22.91 -14.07
CA MET A 199 -28.81 -21.87 -13.24
C MET A 199 -29.64 -21.67 -11.96
N GLU A 200 -29.04 -21.89 -10.81
CA GLU A 200 -29.61 -21.49 -9.51
C GLU A 200 -29.82 -19.96 -9.52
N ILE A 201 -31.06 -19.52 -9.31
CA ILE A 201 -31.42 -18.12 -9.24
C ILE A 201 -31.83 -17.68 -7.83
N TRP A 202 -32.37 -18.54 -6.99
CA TRP A 202 -32.84 -18.21 -5.64
C TRP A 202 -32.61 -19.35 -4.68
N ASN A 203 -32.06 -19.06 -3.50
CA ASN A 203 -31.90 -19.99 -2.39
C ASN A 203 -32.73 -19.54 -1.18
N ASN A 204 -33.61 -20.40 -0.68
CA ASN A 204 -34.40 -20.20 0.52
C ASN A 204 -33.85 -21.06 1.67
N VAL A 205 -33.13 -20.47 2.61
CA VAL A 205 -32.51 -21.16 3.74
C VAL A 205 -33.46 -21.12 4.93
N PHE A 206 -33.75 -22.28 5.48
CA PHE A 206 -34.60 -22.49 6.66
C PHE A 206 -33.71 -22.59 7.91
N SER A 207 -33.19 -21.43 8.36
CA SER A 207 -32.23 -21.35 9.47
C SER A 207 -32.90 -21.76 10.78
N GLN A 208 -32.56 -22.91 11.29
CA GLN A 208 -33.10 -23.48 12.52
C GLN A 208 -32.04 -24.03 13.48
N PHE A 209 -30.78 -24.11 13.04
CA PHE A 209 -29.65 -24.60 13.84
C PHE A 209 -28.58 -23.53 13.98
N ASP A 210 -27.79 -23.61 15.05
CA ASP A 210 -26.52 -22.88 15.25
C ASP A 210 -25.35 -23.88 15.21
N ASN A 211 -24.40 -23.67 14.30
CA ASN A 211 -23.18 -24.47 14.15
C ASN A 211 -22.05 -23.83 14.95
N ASP A 212 -21.39 -24.60 15.83
CA ASP A 212 -20.25 -24.15 16.64
C ASP A 212 -18.93 -24.03 15.82
N GLY A 213 -18.95 -24.37 14.53
CA GLY A 213 -17.76 -24.42 13.67
C GLY A 213 -16.95 -25.71 13.77
N HIS A 214 -17.37 -26.65 14.62
CA HIS A 214 -16.76 -27.97 14.81
C HIS A 214 -17.67 -29.11 14.34
N GLY A 215 -18.79 -28.77 13.70
CA GLY A 215 -19.78 -29.72 13.20
C GLY A 215 -20.85 -30.13 14.23
N ASN A 216 -20.94 -29.45 15.38
CA ASN A 216 -22.03 -29.67 16.32
C ASN A 216 -23.14 -28.63 16.08
N TYR A 217 -24.40 -29.10 16.04
CA TYR A 217 -25.56 -28.29 15.78
C TYR A 217 -26.45 -28.25 17.00
N THR A 218 -26.88 -27.04 17.38
CA THR A 218 -27.91 -26.83 18.44
C THR A 218 -29.09 -26.07 17.83
N ASP A 219 -30.29 -26.30 18.32
CA ASP A 219 -31.46 -25.59 17.84
C ASP A 219 -31.32 -24.07 18.15
N LEU A 220 -31.63 -23.21 17.17
CA LEU A 220 -31.80 -21.78 17.41
C LEU A 220 -33.00 -21.51 18.32
N VAL A 221 -32.95 -20.43 19.08
CA VAL A 221 -34.03 -19.96 19.94
C VAL A 221 -35.35 -19.77 19.16
N GLN A 222 -35.23 -19.45 17.89
CA GLN A 222 -36.36 -19.23 16.97
C GLN A 222 -35.97 -19.73 15.56
N LYS A 223 -36.99 -20.18 14.82
CA LYS A 223 -36.83 -20.53 13.40
C LYS A 223 -36.84 -19.26 12.57
N ASN A 224 -35.90 -19.16 11.65
CA ASN A 224 -35.70 -17.97 10.83
C ASN A 224 -35.72 -18.32 9.32
N ILE A 225 -36.03 -17.33 8.51
CA ILE A 225 -35.84 -17.38 7.06
C ILE A 225 -34.68 -16.48 6.68
N ASP A 226 -33.78 -17.05 5.93
CA ASP A 226 -32.71 -16.37 5.21
C ASP A 226 -32.86 -16.72 3.72
N THR A 227 -32.95 -15.69 2.85
CA THR A 227 -32.98 -15.97 1.42
C THR A 227 -31.91 -15.20 0.69
N GLY A 228 -31.39 -15.79 -0.38
CA GLY A 228 -30.42 -15.16 -1.25
C GLY A 228 -30.74 -15.38 -2.73
N MET A 229 -31.00 -14.29 -3.44
CA MET A 229 -31.17 -14.31 -4.89
C MET A 229 -30.17 -13.36 -5.53
N GLY A 230 -29.30 -13.88 -6.40
CA GLY A 230 -28.39 -13.03 -7.16
C GLY A 230 -29.14 -12.15 -8.14
N LEU A 231 -29.07 -10.82 -7.98
CA LEU A 231 -29.77 -9.88 -8.85
C LEU A 231 -29.36 -10.04 -10.31
N GLU A 232 -28.05 -10.18 -10.56
CA GLU A 232 -27.53 -10.37 -11.90
C GLU A 232 -27.97 -11.69 -12.52
N ARG A 233 -28.06 -12.78 -11.72
CA ARG A 233 -28.59 -14.08 -12.19
C ARG A 233 -30.09 -13.99 -12.53
N LEU A 234 -30.87 -13.29 -11.71
CA LEU A 234 -32.27 -13.02 -12.01
C LEU A 234 -32.40 -12.21 -13.31
N ALA A 235 -31.54 -11.19 -13.48
CA ALA A 235 -31.52 -10.38 -14.70
C ALA A 235 -31.16 -11.19 -15.94
N VAL A 236 -30.20 -12.13 -15.85
CA VAL A 236 -29.90 -13.08 -16.94
C VAL A 236 -31.16 -13.85 -17.36
N ALA A 237 -31.94 -14.36 -16.40
CA ALA A 237 -33.18 -15.09 -16.70
C ALA A 237 -34.25 -14.19 -17.30
N CYS A 238 -34.47 -12.97 -16.76
CA CYS A 238 -35.50 -12.04 -17.22
C CYS A 238 -35.18 -11.36 -18.54
N GLN A 239 -33.88 -11.11 -18.82
CA GLN A 239 -33.43 -10.47 -20.06
C GLN A 239 -33.16 -11.50 -21.17
N ASP A 240 -33.15 -12.79 -20.86
CA ASP A 240 -32.80 -13.90 -21.75
C ASP A 240 -31.48 -13.64 -22.51
N VAL A 241 -30.41 -13.44 -21.70
CA VAL A 241 -29.05 -13.16 -22.19
C VAL A 241 -28.09 -14.29 -21.84
N ASP A 242 -26.91 -14.33 -22.48
CA ASP A 242 -26.01 -15.48 -22.42
C ASP A 242 -25.19 -15.55 -21.11
N SER A 243 -24.93 -14.43 -20.48
CA SER A 243 -24.14 -14.36 -19.23
C SER A 243 -24.52 -13.16 -18.37
N LEU A 244 -24.03 -13.12 -17.14
CA LEU A 244 -24.17 -11.94 -16.27
C LEU A 244 -23.45 -10.69 -16.84
N PHE A 245 -22.50 -10.88 -17.76
CA PHE A 245 -21.80 -9.78 -18.43
C PHE A 245 -22.63 -9.15 -19.53
N ASP A 246 -23.71 -9.84 -19.96
CA ASP A 246 -24.61 -9.38 -21.03
C ASP A 246 -25.85 -8.68 -20.48
N VAL A 247 -26.01 -8.58 -19.14
CA VAL A 247 -27.11 -7.82 -18.53
C VAL A 247 -26.88 -6.30 -18.71
N ASP A 248 -27.94 -5.54 -18.83
CA ASP A 248 -27.95 -4.13 -19.24
C ASP A 248 -26.89 -3.26 -18.54
N THR A 249 -26.90 -3.17 -17.21
CA THR A 249 -25.97 -2.33 -16.44
C THR A 249 -24.50 -2.78 -16.57
N VAL A 250 -24.25 -4.08 -16.61
CA VAL A 250 -22.90 -4.65 -16.76
C VAL A 250 -22.41 -4.47 -18.19
N MET A 251 -23.29 -4.66 -19.18
CA MET A 251 -22.96 -4.46 -20.59
C MET A 251 -22.58 -3.00 -20.88
N ASN A 252 -23.23 -2.01 -20.23
CA ASN A 252 -22.83 -0.60 -20.38
C ASN A 252 -21.39 -0.36 -19.92
N ILE A 253 -20.95 -1.02 -18.86
CA ILE A 253 -19.55 -0.97 -18.40
C ILE A 253 -18.64 -1.66 -19.43
N THR A 254 -19.02 -2.85 -19.93
CA THR A 254 -18.29 -3.57 -20.98
C THR A 254 -18.15 -2.71 -22.24
N HIS A 255 -19.21 -2.01 -22.66
CA HIS A 255 -19.15 -1.07 -23.80
C HIS A 255 -18.13 0.05 -23.57
N LYS A 256 -18.06 0.61 -22.37
CA LYS A 256 -17.03 1.61 -22.05
C LYS A 256 -15.62 1.04 -22.14
N VAL A 257 -15.41 -0.18 -21.67
CA VAL A 257 -14.12 -0.88 -21.81
C VAL A 257 -13.79 -1.14 -23.28
N THR A 258 -14.78 -1.55 -24.12
CA THR A 258 -14.57 -1.75 -25.56
C THR A 258 -14.24 -0.44 -26.29
N GLU A 259 -14.87 0.68 -25.91
CA GLU A 259 -14.55 2.00 -26.44
C GLU A 259 -13.08 2.37 -26.19
N ILE A 260 -12.58 2.15 -24.98
CA ILE A 260 -11.22 2.49 -24.58
C ILE A 260 -10.19 1.56 -25.23
N THR A 261 -10.46 0.27 -25.24
CA THR A 261 -9.50 -0.75 -25.72
C THR A 261 -9.50 -0.95 -27.24
N GLY A 262 -10.59 -0.48 -27.92
CA GLY A 262 -10.82 -0.78 -29.33
C GLY A 262 -11.11 -2.26 -29.63
N ALA A 263 -11.25 -3.11 -28.62
CA ALA A 263 -11.61 -4.52 -28.76
C ALA A 263 -13.13 -4.65 -29.02
N HIS A 264 -13.53 -5.68 -29.76
CA HIS A 264 -14.95 -5.95 -30.03
C HIS A 264 -15.42 -7.16 -29.26
N TYR A 265 -16.40 -6.98 -28.38
CA TYR A 265 -17.01 -8.07 -27.61
C TYR A 265 -17.81 -9.01 -28.52
N GLY A 266 -17.71 -10.33 -28.29
CA GLY A 266 -18.38 -11.39 -29.09
C GLY A 266 -17.60 -11.86 -30.33
N MET A 267 -16.37 -11.35 -30.58
CA MET A 267 -15.57 -11.74 -31.75
C MET A 267 -14.45 -12.73 -31.44
N SER A 268 -13.93 -12.79 -30.23
CA SER A 268 -12.85 -13.68 -29.82
C SER A 268 -13.01 -14.06 -28.37
N HIS A 269 -13.01 -15.34 -28.06
CA HIS A 269 -13.13 -15.84 -26.68
C HIS A 269 -12.07 -15.23 -25.75
N GLU A 270 -10.81 -15.16 -26.17
CA GLU A 270 -9.71 -14.59 -25.37
C GLU A 270 -9.90 -13.10 -25.07
N LYS A 271 -10.37 -12.34 -26.07
CA LYS A 271 -10.67 -10.90 -25.88
C LYS A 271 -11.90 -10.72 -25.00
N ASP A 272 -12.92 -11.56 -25.17
CA ASP A 272 -14.13 -11.50 -24.35
C ASP A 272 -13.83 -11.82 -22.89
N VAL A 273 -12.96 -12.79 -22.60
CA VAL A 273 -12.47 -13.06 -21.26
C VAL A 273 -11.80 -11.80 -20.68
N SER A 274 -10.91 -11.15 -21.44
CA SER A 274 -10.23 -9.93 -20.97
C SER A 274 -11.20 -8.78 -20.71
N LEU A 275 -12.17 -8.56 -21.59
CA LEU A 275 -13.21 -7.54 -21.43
C LEU A 275 -14.08 -7.80 -20.19
N ARG A 276 -14.48 -9.06 -19.96
CA ARG A 276 -15.26 -9.47 -18.78
C ARG A 276 -14.49 -9.30 -17.49
N VAL A 277 -13.21 -9.70 -17.48
CA VAL A 277 -12.34 -9.53 -16.30
C VAL A 277 -12.20 -8.05 -15.94
N ILE A 278 -11.93 -7.17 -16.91
CA ILE A 278 -11.83 -5.73 -16.66
C ILE A 278 -13.15 -5.19 -16.09
N THR A 279 -14.27 -5.54 -16.72
CA THR A 279 -15.61 -5.09 -16.31
C THR A 279 -15.96 -5.52 -14.89
N ASP A 280 -15.78 -6.80 -14.56
CA ASP A 280 -16.03 -7.34 -13.22
C ASP A 280 -15.16 -6.67 -12.15
N HIS A 281 -13.86 -6.62 -12.41
CA HIS A 281 -12.90 -6.19 -11.43
C HIS A 281 -12.95 -4.70 -11.15
N ILE A 282 -13.22 -3.87 -12.16
CA ILE A 282 -13.42 -2.44 -11.92
C ILE A 282 -14.73 -2.17 -11.17
N ARG A 283 -15.81 -2.91 -11.49
CA ARG A 283 -17.08 -2.84 -10.76
C ARG A 283 -16.87 -3.20 -9.28
N ALA A 284 -16.24 -4.35 -9.00
CA ALA A 284 -15.91 -4.78 -7.64
C ALA A 284 -15.04 -3.75 -6.90
N SER A 285 -14.02 -3.20 -7.56
CA SER A 285 -13.09 -2.23 -6.98
C SER A 285 -13.76 -0.92 -6.59
N VAL A 286 -14.67 -0.40 -7.43
CA VAL A 286 -15.43 0.83 -7.15
C VAL A 286 -16.24 0.69 -5.85
N PHE A 287 -16.95 -0.42 -5.68
CA PHE A 287 -17.74 -0.66 -4.46
C PHE A 287 -16.86 -0.90 -3.23
N MET A 288 -15.76 -1.64 -3.37
CA MET A 288 -14.82 -1.84 -2.26
C MET A 288 -14.20 -0.53 -1.78
N ILE A 289 -13.78 0.34 -2.71
CA ILE A 289 -13.20 1.65 -2.38
C ILE A 289 -14.25 2.56 -1.76
N SER A 290 -15.47 2.57 -2.28
CA SER A 290 -16.57 3.34 -1.71
C SER A 290 -16.85 2.96 -0.26
N ASP A 291 -16.72 1.69 0.09
CA ASP A 291 -16.89 1.19 1.46
C ASP A 291 -15.64 1.33 2.34
N GLY A 292 -14.57 1.98 1.84
CA GLY A 292 -13.38 2.34 2.62
C GLY A 292 -12.23 1.33 2.54
N VAL A 293 -12.27 0.36 1.61
CA VAL A 293 -11.13 -0.53 1.38
C VAL A 293 -10.06 0.19 0.56
N LEU A 294 -8.82 0.15 1.03
CA LEU A 294 -7.64 0.69 0.31
C LEU A 294 -6.72 -0.44 -0.15
N PRO A 295 -6.03 -0.28 -1.29
CA PRO A 295 -5.04 -1.25 -1.75
C PRO A 295 -3.92 -1.44 -0.73
N SER A 296 -3.67 -2.69 -0.32
CA SER A 296 -2.60 -3.04 0.62
C SER A 296 -1.97 -4.40 0.28
N ASN A 297 -0.97 -4.83 1.08
CA ASN A 297 -0.29 -6.11 0.86
C ASN A 297 -0.96 -7.29 1.57
N GLU A 298 -1.92 -7.04 2.46
CA GLU A 298 -2.56 -8.08 3.27
C GLU A 298 -4.07 -7.83 3.38
N GLY A 299 -4.81 -8.87 3.73
CA GLY A 299 -6.22 -8.79 4.04
C GLY A 299 -7.09 -8.32 2.86
N ARG A 300 -8.13 -7.53 3.17
CA ARG A 300 -9.09 -7.05 2.15
C ARG A 300 -8.48 -6.09 1.13
N GLY A 301 -7.49 -5.31 1.53
CA GLY A 301 -6.77 -4.42 0.63
C GLY A 301 -5.92 -5.15 -0.39
N TYR A 302 -5.43 -6.35 -0.07
CA TYR A 302 -4.77 -7.23 -1.02
C TYR A 302 -5.74 -7.72 -2.10
N VAL A 303 -6.97 -8.07 -1.72
CA VAL A 303 -8.01 -8.47 -2.69
C VAL A 303 -8.27 -7.32 -3.67
N LEU A 304 -8.50 -6.10 -3.17
CA LEU A 304 -8.69 -4.91 -4.02
C LEU A 304 -7.50 -4.69 -4.97
N ARG A 305 -6.29 -4.76 -4.44
CA ARG A 305 -5.06 -4.63 -5.24
C ARG A 305 -4.97 -5.69 -6.33
N ARG A 306 -5.27 -6.95 -6.00
CA ARG A 306 -5.29 -8.07 -6.96
C ARG A 306 -6.26 -7.79 -8.09
N LEU A 307 -7.48 -7.34 -7.80
CA LEU A 307 -8.50 -7.02 -8.80
C LEU A 307 -8.03 -5.91 -9.75
N LEU A 308 -7.56 -4.79 -9.22
CA LEU A 308 -7.08 -3.66 -10.03
C LEU A 308 -5.91 -4.05 -10.92
N ARG A 309 -4.93 -4.79 -10.38
CA ARG A 309 -3.75 -5.23 -11.14
C ARG A 309 -4.09 -6.26 -12.20
N ARG A 310 -5.01 -7.18 -11.91
CA ARG A 310 -5.49 -8.15 -12.89
C ARG A 310 -6.24 -7.45 -14.03
N ALA A 311 -7.11 -6.50 -13.73
CA ALA A 311 -7.79 -5.68 -14.73
C ALA A 311 -6.80 -4.88 -15.60
N ALA A 312 -5.79 -4.26 -15.01
CA ALA A 312 -4.76 -3.52 -15.74
C ALA A 312 -3.93 -4.44 -16.66
N ARG A 313 -3.58 -5.66 -16.20
CA ARG A 313 -2.93 -6.67 -17.05
C ARG A 313 -3.79 -7.04 -18.26
N HIS A 314 -5.08 -7.29 -18.07
CA HIS A 314 -5.98 -7.61 -19.18
C HIS A 314 -6.14 -6.44 -20.16
N GLY A 315 -6.06 -5.20 -19.69
CA GLY A 315 -5.93 -4.03 -20.56
C GLY A 315 -4.68 -4.08 -21.44
N LYS A 316 -3.53 -4.43 -20.86
CA LYS A 316 -2.29 -4.65 -21.64
C LYS A 316 -2.44 -5.76 -22.69
N LEU A 317 -3.10 -6.87 -22.37
CA LEU A 317 -3.38 -7.96 -23.33
C LEU A 317 -4.27 -7.48 -24.49
N LEU A 318 -5.13 -6.49 -24.24
CA LEU A 318 -5.96 -5.85 -25.28
C LEU A 318 -5.24 -4.71 -26.03
N GLY A 319 -3.98 -4.41 -25.67
CA GLY A 319 -3.13 -3.42 -26.35
C GLY A 319 -3.18 -2.01 -25.78
N VAL A 320 -3.74 -1.83 -24.58
CA VAL A 320 -3.73 -0.52 -23.88
C VAL A 320 -2.38 -0.35 -23.18
N ASP A 321 -1.67 0.73 -23.47
CA ASP A 321 -0.32 1.00 -22.96
C ASP A 321 -0.26 2.11 -21.90
N HIS A 322 -1.38 2.64 -21.48
CA HIS A 322 -1.54 3.71 -20.49
C HIS A 322 -2.58 3.34 -19.42
N PRO A 323 -2.56 3.97 -18.24
CA PRO A 323 -3.61 3.82 -17.24
C PRO A 323 -4.97 4.26 -17.80
N PHE A 324 -6.00 3.40 -17.66
CA PHE A 324 -7.33 3.61 -18.26
C PHE A 324 -8.49 3.21 -17.34
N LEU A 325 -8.24 2.42 -16.31
CA LEU A 325 -9.29 1.93 -15.41
C LEU A 325 -10.08 3.09 -14.77
N CYS A 326 -9.39 4.20 -14.46
CA CYS A 326 -10.03 5.38 -13.90
C CYS A 326 -11.10 6.00 -14.83
N ASP A 327 -11.01 5.79 -16.16
CA ASP A 327 -11.97 6.30 -17.13
C ASP A 327 -13.24 5.44 -17.20
N VAL A 328 -13.19 4.21 -16.67
CA VAL A 328 -14.34 3.30 -16.55
C VAL A 328 -15.13 3.55 -15.26
N VAL A 329 -14.48 4.09 -14.21
CA VAL A 329 -15.10 4.36 -12.89
C VAL A 329 -16.40 5.14 -13.01
N GLU A 330 -16.41 6.19 -13.82
CA GLU A 330 -17.61 7.05 -14.00
C GLU A 330 -18.81 6.27 -14.53
N THR A 331 -18.60 5.33 -15.46
CA THR A 331 -19.66 4.47 -15.96
C THR A 331 -20.19 3.54 -14.87
N VAL A 332 -19.31 2.95 -14.06
CA VAL A 332 -19.74 2.10 -12.93
C VAL A 332 -20.58 2.91 -11.93
N ILE A 333 -20.17 4.13 -11.60
CA ILE A 333 -20.91 5.02 -10.70
C ILE A 333 -22.28 5.34 -11.30
N HIS A 334 -22.33 5.78 -12.54
CA HIS A 334 -23.57 6.18 -13.22
C HIS A 334 -24.62 5.04 -13.24
N GLU A 335 -24.19 3.81 -13.53
CA GLU A 335 -25.09 2.66 -13.57
C GLU A 335 -25.66 2.26 -12.20
N ASN A 336 -25.03 2.69 -11.09
CA ASN A 336 -25.35 2.22 -9.74
C ASN A 336 -25.76 3.34 -8.77
N GLU A 337 -25.50 4.63 -9.06
CA GLU A 337 -25.74 5.76 -8.15
C GLU A 337 -27.20 5.93 -7.74
N GLY A 338 -28.15 5.48 -8.57
CA GLY A 338 -29.56 5.53 -8.25
C GLY A 338 -29.97 4.74 -7.02
N HIS A 339 -29.24 3.65 -6.70
CA HIS A 339 -29.45 2.84 -5.50
C HIS A 339 -28.36 3.06 -4.46
N TYR A 340 -27.16 3.43 -4.88
CA TYR A 340 -25.98 3.65 -4.02
C TYR A 340 -25.46 5.09 -4.22
N PRO A 341 -26.13 6.11 -3.66
CA PRO A 341 -25.79 7.52 -3.84
C PRO A 341 -24.38 7.86 -3.34
N ASP A 342 -23.87 7.13 -2.33
CA ASP A 342 -22.51 7.28 -1.78
C ASP A 342 -21.44 7.15 -2.86
N LEU A 343 -21.68 6.39 -3.93
CA LEU A 343 -20.75 6.26 -5.06
C LEU A 343 -20.53 7.61 -5.73
N ARG A 344 -21.58 8.39 -5.93
CA ARG A 344 -21.50 9.73 -6.54
C ARG A 344 -20.79 10.72 -5.61
N GLU A 345 -21.11 10.67 -4.33
CA GLU A 345 -20.50 11.55 -3.32
C GLU A 345 -18.98 11.31 -3.23
N ARG A 346 -18.54 10.05 -3.40
CA ARG A 346 -17.12 9.63 -3.31
C ARG A 346 -16.43 9.46 -4.66
N ALA A 347 -17.05 9.91 -5.77
CA ALA A 347 -16.55 9.67 -7.14
C ALA A 347 -15.09 10.12 -7.35
N ALA A 348 -14.75 11.33 -6.91
CA ALA A 348 -13.40 11.87 -7.04
C ALA A 348 -12.37 11.05 -6.26
N TYR A 349 -12.74 10.62 -5.05
CA TYR A 349 -11.91 9.77 -4.21
C TYR A 349 -11.67 8.40 -4.84
N ILE A 350 -12.75 7.72 -5.28
CA ILE A 350 -12.68 6.40 -5.93
C ILE A 350 -11.76 6.47 -7.17
N THR A 351 -11.99 7.46 -8.04
CA THR A 351 -11.18 7.65 -9.25
C THR A 351 -9.70 7.88 -8.93
N ARG A 352 -9.39 8.66 -7.88
CA ARG A 352 -8.00 8.92 -7.46
C ARG A 352 -7.32 7.65 -6.96
N VAL A 353 -8.01 6.83 -6.14
CA VAL A 353 -7.44 5.56 -5.62
C VAL A 353 -7.15 4.58 -6.76
N VAL A 354 -8.10 4.40 -7.69
CA VAL A 354 -7.92 3.52 -8.86
C VAL A 354 -6.73 3.99 -9.70
N ARG A 355 -6.66 5.28 -10.03
CA ARG A 355 -5.58 5.87 -10.84
C ARG A 355 -4.22 5.64 -10.21
N VAL A 356 -4.07 5.95 -8.92
CA VAL A 356 -2.78 5.82 -8.22
C VAL A 356 -2.30 4.37 -8.18
N GLU A 357 -3.18 3.40 -7.91
CA GLU A 357 -2.78 1.97 -7.89
C GLU A 357 -2.42 1.48 -9.31
N GLU A 358 -3.17 1.90 -10.33
CA GLU A 358 -2.90 1.54 -11.72
C GLU A 358 -1.58 2.15 -12.21
N GLU A 359 -1.31 3.45 -11.94
CA GLU A 359 -0.04 4.12 -12.28
C GLU A 359 1.16 3.48 -11.56
N ASN A 360 1.00 3.13 -10.27
CA ASN A 360 2.05 2.43 -9.52
C ASN A 360 2.34 1.05 -10.11
N PHE A 361 1.31 0.33 -10.54
CA PHE A 361 1.47 -0.97 -11.16
C PHE A 361 2.05 -0.86 -12.57
N ALA A 362 1.66 0.13 -13.38
CA ALA A 362 2.21 0.36 -14.71
C ALA A 362 3.74 0.51 -14.72
N ARG A 363 4.33 1.07 -13.65
CA ARG A 363 5.80 1.19 -13.51
C ARG A 363 6.51 -0.16 -13.32
N THR A 364 5.82 -1.17 -12.81
CA THR A 364 6.40 -2.46 -12.44
C THR A 364 5.98 -3.60 -13.35
N ILE A 365 4.82 -3.49 -14.01
CA ILE A 365 4.25 -4.60 -14.80
C ILE A 365 5.14 -4.99 -15.99
N ASP A 366 5.62 -4.02 -16.77
CA ASP A 366 6.44 -4.30 -17.97
C ASP A 366 7.76 -4.98 -17.61
N GLY A 367 8.39 -4.51 -16.52
CA GLY A 367 9.60 -5.12 -15.96
C GLY A 367 9.34 -6.53 -15.44
N GLY A 368 8.26 -6.71 -14.68
CA GLY A 368 7.85 -7.99 -14.10
C GLY A 368 7.49 -9.03 -15.17
N MET A 369 6.70 -8.65 -16.18
CA MET A 369 6.33 -9.54 -17.30
C MET A 369 7.55 -9.97 -18.12
N ARG A 370 8.48 -9.05 -18.40
CA ARG A 370 9.72 -9.38 -19.11
C ARG A 370 10.56 -10.39 -18.31
N ILE A 371 10.78 -10.13 -17.04
CA ILE A 371 11.57 -11.02 -16.17
C ILE A 371 10.88 -12.37 -16.01
N PHE A 372 9.55 -12.40 -15.85
CA PHE A 372 8.79 -13.64 -15.83
C PHE A 372 9.01 -14.45 -17.13
N SER A 373 8.92 -13.80 -18.30
CA SER A 373 9.12 -14.47 -19.59
C SER A 373 10.55 -15.01 -19.75
N GLU A 374 11.56 -14.29 -19.26
CA GLU A 374 12.96 -14.75 -19.25
C GLU A 374 13.13 -15.99 -18.35
N MET A 375 12.54 -15.98 -17.14
CA MET A 375 12.57 -17.11 -16.22
C MET A 375 11.79 -18.32 -16.78
N LEU A 376 10.61 -18.08 -17.36
CA LEU A 376 9.78 -19.11 -17.98
C LEU A 376 10.52 -19.79 -19.13
N ALA A 377 11.20 -19.03 -19.98
CA ALA A 377 12.01 -19.58 -21.06
C ALA A 377 13.13 -20.49 -20.53
N GLN A 378 13.80 -20.11 -19.43
CA GLN A 378 14.82 -20.95 -18.78
C GLN A 378 14.22 -22.26 -18.24
N HIS A 379 13.06 -22.21 -17.58
CA HIS A 379 12.36 -23.43 -17.11
C HIS A 379 11.96 -24.34 -18.27
N LYS A 380 11.46 -23.77 -19.38
CA LYS A 380 11.13 -24.54 -20.60
C LYS A 380 12.35 -25.17 -21.26
N GLU A 381 13.50 -24.45 -21.36
CA GLU A 381 14.76 -24.98 -21.87
C GLU A 381 15.29 -26.14 -21.02
N ASN A 382 15.09 -26.09 -19.70
CA ASN A 382 15.46 -27.15 -18.77
C ASN A 382 14.46 -28.32 -18.76
N ASN A 383 13.37 -28.27 -19.54
CA ASN A 383 12.28 -29.25 -19.53
C ASN A 383 11.59 -29.39 -18.14
N GLU A 384 11.53 -28.31 -17.37
CA GLU A 384 10.83 -28.29 -16.11
C GLU A 384 9.34 -28.04 -16.36
N SER A 385 8.47 -28.74 -15.64
CA SER A 385 7.01 -28.60 -15.73
C SER A 385 6.43 -27.70 -14.61
N VAL A 386 7.28 -27.25 -13.66
CA VAL A 386 6.91 -26.44 -12.52
C VAL A 386 7.79 -25.20 -12.48
N PHE A 387 7.17 -24.04 -12.41
CA PHE A 387 7.85 -22.76 -12.18
C PHE A 387 8.32 -22.68 -10.73
N SER A 388 9.61 -22.41 -10.50
CA SER A 388 10.23 -22.54 -9.19
C SER A 388 9.65 -21.51 -8.18
N GLY A 389 9.40 -21.95 -6.93
CA GLY A 389 8.95 -21.07 -5.86
C GLY A 389 9.98 -20.00 -5.50
N ALA A 390 11.27 -20.23 -5.76
CA ALA A 390 12.33 -19.25 -5.57
C ALA A 390 12.27 -18.11 -6.60
N ASP A 391 11.99 -18.41 -7.86
CA ASP A 391 11.82 -17.39 -8.91
C ASP A 391 10.52 -16.63 -8.71
N ALA A 392 9.45 -17.31 -8.32
CA ALA A 392 8.20 -16.67 -7.92
C ALA A 392 8.39 -15.72 -6.72
N PHE A 393 9.17 -16.13 -5.73
CA PHE A 393 9.52 -15.27 -4.59
C PHE A 393 10.37 -14.07 -5.01
N LYS A 394 11.32 -14.26 -5.90
CA LYS A 394 12.15 -13.17 -6.44
C LYS A 394 11.32 -12.16 -7.23
N LEU A 395 10.37 -12.62 -8.05
CA LEU A 395 9.41 -11.75 -8.75
C LEU A 395 8.59 -10.94 -7.75
N TYR A 396 8.12 -11.55 -6.67
CA TYR A 396 7.32 -10.91 -5.65
C TYR A 396 8.13 -9.92 -4.80
N ASP A 397 9.24 -10.38 -4.20
CA ASP A 397 10.01 -9.63 -3.19
C ASP A 397 10.86 -8.52 -3.81
N THR A 398 11.55 -8.82 -4.93
CA THR A 398 12.50 -7.89 -5.56
C THR A 398 11.83 -6.97 -6.58
N TYR A 399 10.87 -7.48 -7.34
CA TYR A 399 10.26 -6.74 -8.44
C TYR A 399 8.83 -6.29 -8.16
N GLY A 400 8.26 -6.65 -6.99
CA GLY A 400 6.90 -6.27 -6.61
C GLY A 400 5.81 -6.88 -7.51
N PHE A 401 6.12 -7.96 -8.23
CA PHE A 401 5.19 -8.62 -9.14
C PHE A 401 4.32 -9.61 -8.36
N PRO A 402 2.97 -9.49 -8.40
CA PRO A 402 2.09 -10.30 -7.56
C PRO A 402 2.19 -11.79 -7.86
N ILE A 403 2.19 -12.61 -6.79
CA ILE A 403 2.24 -14.08 -6.93
C ILE A 403 1.05 -14.62 -7.71
N ASP A 404 -0.15 -14.06 -7.54
CA ASP A 404 -1.34 -14.52 -8.24
C ASP A 404 -1.21 -14.34 -9.76
N LEU A 405 -0.62 -13.22 -10.21
CA LEU A 405 -0.33 -13.00 -11.63
C LEU A 405 0.75 -13.95 -12.13
N THR A 406 1.76 -14.25 -11.31
CA THR A 406 2.77 -15.26 -11.65
C THR A 406 2.13 -16.63 -11.87
N VAL A 407 1.21 -17.03 -10.98
CA VAL A 407 0.46 -18.29 -11.07
C VAL A 407 -0.44 -18.33 -12.32
N GLU A 408 -1.18 -17.25 -12.56
CA GLU A 408 -2.06 -17.14 -13.73
C GLU A 408 -1.28 -17.24 -15.04
N MET A 409 -0.19 -16.47 -15.16
CA MET A 409 0.66 -16.47 -16.35
C MET A 409 1.39 -17.82 -16.57
N ALA A 410 1.84 -18.47 -15.49
CA ALA A 410 2.45 -19.80 -15.59
C ALA A 410 1.44 -20.84 -16.06
N ARG A 411 0.20 -20.79 -15.57
CA ARG A 411 -0.89 -21.69 -15.98
C ARG A 411 -1.30 -21.46 -17.43
N GLU A 412 -1.36 -20.22 -17.92
CA GLU A 412 -1.59 -19.91 -19.34
C GLU A 412 -0.54 -20.56 -20.26
N GLU A 413 0.68 -20.71 -19.75
CA GLU A 413 1.80 -21.35 -20.45
C GLU A 413 1.97 -22.85 -20.15
N GLY A 414 0.98 -23.47 -19.47
CA GLY A 414 0.92 -24.88 -19.15
C GLY A 414 1.85 -25.33 -18.03
N MET A 415 2.30 -24.42 -17.16
CA MET A 415 3.15 -24.70 -15.99
C MET A 415 2.40 -24.43 -14.69
N GLU A 416 2.70 -25.20 -13.65
CA GLU A 416 2.28 -24.91 -12.28
C GLU A 416 3.39 -24.18 -11.54
N VAL A 417 3.05 -23.44 -10.47
CA VAL A 417 4.02 -22.72 -9.62
C VAL A 417 4.17 -23.49 -8.30
N ASP A 418 5.41 -23.66 -7.83
CA ASP A 418 5.69 -24.25 -6.50
C ASP A 418 5.35 -23.24 -5.40
N LEU A 419 4.06 -23.21 -5.03
CA LEU A 419 3.54 -22.35 -3.98
C LEU A 419 3.99 -22.75 -2.57
N GLU A 420 4.38 -23.99 -2.36
CA GLU A 420 4.88 -24.46 -1.05
C GLU A 420 6.25 -23.85 -0.77
N ALA A 421 7.17 -23.96 -1.73
CA ALA A 421 8.48 -23.32 -1.63
C ALA A 421 8.38 -21.80 -1.53
N PHE A 422 7.48 -21.17 -2.28
CA PHE A 422 7.19 -19.74 -2.19
C PHE A 422 6.75 -19.34 -0.76
N ARG A 423 5.77 -20.03 -0.18
CA ARG A 423 5.26 -19.75 1.17
C ARG A 423 6.35 -19.93 2.25
N LYS A 424 7.23 -20.92 2.08
CA LYS A 424 8.37 -21.13 2.99
C LYS A 424 9.31 -19.93 2.97
N LEU A 425 9.70 -19.44 1.79
CA LEU A 425 10.58 -18.28 1.63
C LEU A 425 9.93 -16.99 2.19
N MET A 426 8.62 -16.81 2.00
CA MET A 426 7.86 -15.72 2.61
C MET A 426 7.89 -15.78 4.14
N GLN A 427 7.76 -16.98 4.71
CA GLN A 427 7.81 -17.16 6.16
C GLN A 427 9.22 -16.89 6.72
N GLU A 428 10.26 -17.33 6.02
CA GLU A 428 11.64 -17.03 6.38
C GLU A 428 11.94 -15.53 6.36
N GLN A 429 11.40 -14.80 5.39
CA GLN A 429 11.50 -13.33 5.32
C GLN A 429 10.80 -12.67 6.51
N LYS A 430 9.57 -13.12 6.85
CA LYS A 430 8.81 -12.60 8.01
C LYS A 430 9.57 -12.84 9.33
N VAL A 431 10.19 -14.01 9.48
CA VAL A 431 11.01 -14.35 10.66
C VAL A 431 12.22 -13.42 10.74
N ARG A 432 12.98 -13.26 9.64
CA ARG A 432 14.14 -12.35 9.59
C ARG A 432 13.76 -10.90 9.91
N ALA A 433 12.63 -10.42 9.40
CA ALA A 433 12.13 -9.10 9.72
C ALA A 433 11.73 -8.95 11.21
N ARG A 434 11.15 -10.00 11.82
CA ARG A 434 10.86 -10.05 13.26
C ARG A 434 12.13 -10.08 14.11
N GLU A 435 13.12 -10.88 13.73
CA GLU A 435 14.40 -10.96 14.43
C GLU A 435 15.17 -9.64 14.35
N ALA A 436 15.15 -8.98 13.18
CA ALA A 436 15.75 -7.66 13.03
C ALA A 436 15.05 -6.61 13.93
N ARG A 437 13.73 -6.67 14.11
CA ARG A 437 13.00 -5.80 15.05
C ARG A 437 13.32 -6.14 16.51
N LYS A 438 13.42 -7.42 16.86
CA LYS A 438 13.86 -7.84 18.22
C LYS A 438 15.27 -7.39 18.55
N ALA A 439 16.18 -7.40 17.57
CA ALA A 439 17.54 -6.91 17.75
C ALA A 439 17.62 -5.38 17.92
N LEU A 440 16.57 -4.65 17.57
CA LEU A 440 16.46 -3.19 17.72
C LEU A 440 15.81 -2.74 19.03
N GLY A 441 15.55 -3.64 19.99
CA GLY A 441 15.18 -3.29 21.36
C GLY A 441 13.78 -3.66 21.82
N ASP A 442 13.10 -4.59 21.15
CA ASP A 442 11.90 -5.24 21.71
C ASP A 442 12.35 -6.28 22.75
N LEU A 443 12.83 -5.79 23.89
CA LEU A 443 13.16 -6.60 25.05
C LEU A 443 11.85 -7.11 25.66
N GLY A 444 11.55 -8.38 25.43
CA GLY A 444 10.36 -9.08 25.89
C GLY A 444 10.27 -9.24 27.41
N TRP A 445 10.18 -8.14 28.13
CA TRP A 445 10.01 -8.09 29.60
C TRP A 445 8.55 -8.22 30.07
N ALA A 446 7.60 -8.47 29.15
CA ALA A 446 6.20 -8.74 29.50
C ALA A 446 5.95 -10.01 30.35
N GLY A 447 7.03 -10.71 30.78
CA GLY A 447 6.97 -12.02 31.39
C GLY A 447 7.33 -12.10 32.88
N ILE A 448 7.72 -11.02 33.56
CA ILE A 448 7.93 -11.11 35.02
C ILE A 448 6.59 -11.19 35.72
N ASP A 449 6.25 -12.37 36.24
CA ASP A 449 5.07 -12.57 37.07
C ASP A 449 5.44 -12.35 38.55
N PHE A 450 4.95 -11.24 39.09
CA PHE A 450 5.14 -10.90 40.52
C PHE A 450 4.18 -11.65 41.47
N GLY A 451 3.40 -12.63 40.95
CA GLY A 451 2.38 -13.34 41.69
C GLY A 451 1.08 -12.56 41.93
N GLN A 452 0.05 -13.25 42.43
CA GLN A 452 -1.25 -12.66 42.72
C GLN A 452 -1.28 -11.85 44.04
N ASP A 453 -0.25 -12.01 44.89
CA ASP A 453 -0.17 -11.37 46.21
C ASP A 453 0.16 -9.86 46.13
N ILE A 454 0.73 -9.38 45.01
CA ILE A 454 1.03 -7.97 44.82
C ILE A 454 -0.15 -7.33 44.06
N PRO A 455 -0.81 -6.28 44.60
CA PRO A 455 -1.91 -5.60 43.96
C PRO A 455 -1.47 -4.85 42.70
N GLU A 456 -2.45 -4.47 41.82
CA GLU A 456 -2.20 -3.58 40.71
C GLU A 456 -1.71 -2.22 41.18
N THR A 457 -0.79 -1.60 40.44
CA THR A 457 -0.31 -0.27 40.74
C THR A 457 -1.35 0.79 40.38
N GLN A 458 -1.71 1.63 41.32
CA GLN A 458 -2.61 2.76 41.07
C GLN A 458 -1.88 3.90 40.36
N PHE A 459 -2.23 4.20 39.12
CA PHE A 459 -1.71 5.35 38.39
C PHE A 459 -2.47 6.62 38.79
N VAL A 460 -1.76 7.62 39.33
CA VAL A 460 -2.32 8.92 39.77
C VAL A 460 -1.68 10.13 39.05
N GLY A 461 -0.96 9.86 37.95
CA GLY A 461 -0.11 10.84 37.24
C GLY A 461 -0.85 11.65 36.16
N TYR A 462 -2.18 11.55 36.01
CA TYR A 462 -2.89 12.46 35.11
C TYR A 462 -2.85 13.89 35.61
N ASP A 463 -3.09 14.09 36.92
CA ASP A 463 -3.23 15.41 37.55
C ASP A 463 -2.11 15.77 38.50
N LYS A 464 -1.23 14.81 38.86
CA LYS A 464 -0.18 14.98 39.85
C LYS A 464 1.19 14.68 39.23
N ASN A 465 2.18 15.52 39.59
CA ASN A 465 3.58 15.30 39.22
C ASN A 465 4.35 14.57 40.35
N GLU A 466 3.79 14.50 41.54
CA GLU A 466 4.37 13.81 42.70
C GLU A 466 3.32 13.11 43.54
N THR A 467 3.69 12.02 44.19
CA THR A 467 2.87 11.25 45.13
C THR A 467 3.75 10.52 46.15
N GLU A 468 3.13 10.04 47.22
CA GLU A 468 3.75 9.07 48.13
C GLU A 468 3.24 7.69 47.77
N GLY A 469 4.10 6.66 47.81
CA GLY A 469 3.75 5.26 47.57
C GLY A 469 4.67 4.33 48.32
N THR A 470 4.28 3.07 48.42
CA THR A 470 5.02 2.02 49.13
C THR A 470 5.68 1.08 48.15
N VAL A 471 6.92 0.66 48.41
CA VAL A 471 7.67 -0.30 47.62
C VAL A 471 7.09 -1.71 47.86
N LEU A 472 6.50 -2.31 46.84
CA LEU A 472 5.87 -3.64 46.90
C LEU A 472 6.77 -4.78 46.44
N ALA A 473 7.69 -4.49 45.53
CA ALA A 473 8.69 -5.44 45.03
C ALA A 473 9.94 -4.73 44.54
N ILE A 474 11.07 -5.41 44.69
CA ILE A 474 12.36 -5.02 44.12
C ILE A 474 12.95 -6.22 43.41
N VAL A 475 13.37 -6.07 42.16
CA VAL A 475 14.06 -7.10 41.39
C VAL A 475 15.39 -6.54 40.89
N ALA A 476 16.48 -7.21 41.19
CA ALA A 476 17.81 -6.87 40.70
C ALA A 476 18.53 -8.16 40.30
N GLU A 477 19.22 -8.17 39.14
CA GLU A 477 19.90 -9.36 38.62
C GLU A 477 18.98 -10.59 38.52
N ASP A 478 17.74 -10.37 38.09
CA ASP A 478 16.68 -11.40 37.99
C ASP A 478 16.25 -12.06 39.31
N GLU A 479 16.65 -11.50 40.45
CA GLU A 479 16.28 -11.99 41.76
C GLU A 479 15.48 -10.96 42.57
N SER A 480 14.52 -11.46 43.37
CA SER A 480 13.80 -10.61 44.32
C SER A 480 14.75 -10.20 45.45
N ARG A 481 14.79 -8.91 45.78
CA ARG A 481 15.64 -8.32 46.81
C ARG A 481 14.81 -7.63 47.90
N SER A 482 15.28 -7.69 49.13
CA SER A 482 14.66 -6.90 50.21
C SER A 482 15.18 -5.45 50.27
N GLU A 483 16.36 -5.20 49.71
CA GLU A 483 16.99 -3.86 49.64
C GLU A 483 17.96 -3.78 48.46
N ILE A 484 18.17 -2.58 47.94
CA ILE A 484 19.18 -2.28 46.91
C ILE A 484 19.98 -1.03 47.31
N ALA A 485 21.28 -1.02 47.04
CA ALA A 485 22.23 0.04 47.42
C ALA A 485 22.68 0.86 46.20
N ALA A 486 23.34 1.97 46.49
CA ALA A 486 23.86 2.88 45.46
C ALA A 486 24.68 2.17 44.38
N GLY A 487 24.38 2.46 43.09
CA GLY A 487 25.00 1.89 41.90
C GLY A 487 24.29 0.64 41.35
N VAL A 488 23.32 0.05 42.07
CA VAL A 488 22.59 -1.14 41.65
C VAL A 488 21.49 -0.71 40.68
N GLU A 489 21.43 -1.38 39.51
CA GLU A 489 20.30 -1.32 38.58
C GLU A 489 19.20 -2.28 39.00
N ALA A 490 17.96 -1.84 39.03
CA ALA A 490 16.85 -2.65 39.52
C ALA A 490 15.52 -2.25 38.89
N ILE A 491 14.51 -3.10 39.15
CA ILE A 491 13.10 -2.83 38.90
C ILE A 491 12.42 -2.63 40.25
N VAL A 492 11.71 -1.52 40.39
CA VAL A 492 10.93 -1.22 41.61
C VAL A 492 9.44 -1.20 41.23
N VAL A 493 8.62 -1.94 41.97
CA VAL A 493 7.17 -1.95 41.85
C VAL A 493 6.55 -1.26 43.05
N LEU A 494 5.57 -0.35 42.80
CA LEU A 494 4.95 0.47 43.82
C LEU A 494 3.44 0.20 43.90
N ASP A 495 2.80 0.48 45.04
CA ASP A 495 1.33 0.45 45.19
C ASP A 495 0.64 1.53 44.36
N ARG A 496 1.30 2.69 44.21
CA ARG A 496 0.85 3.78 43.36
C ARG A 496 2.02 4.54 42.75
N THR A 497 1.76 5.20 41.59
CA THR A 497 2.77 5.97 40.88
C THR A 497 2.18 7.14 40.11
N THR A 498 2.98 8.21 39.94
CA THR A 498 2.72 9.31 39.02
C THR A 498 3.37 9.08 37.64
N MET A 499 4.21 8.07 37.50
CA MET A 499 4.97 7.81 36.28
C MET A 499 4.13 7.00 35.30
N TYR A 500 3.96 7.50 34.09
CA TYR A 500 3.27 6.85 32.99
C TYR A 500 4.15 5.71 32.45
N ALA A 501 3.58 4.54 32.30
CA ALA A 501 4.24 3.42 31.63
C ALA A 501 4.10 3.55 30.11
N GLU A 502 5.09 3.11 29.36
CA GLU A 502 5.03 3.11 27.89
C GLU A 502 3.84 2.30 27.41
N MET A 503 2.90 2.97 26.77
CA MET A 503 1.74 2.35 26.11
C MET A 503 1.01 3.33 25.19
N GLY A 504 0.26 2.80 24.21
CA GLY A 504 -0.51 3.63 23.27
C GLY A 504 0.35 4.56 22.41
N GLY A 505 1.63 4.20 22.19
CA GLY A 505 2.59 5.01 21.43
C GLY A 505 3.25 6.15 22.23
N GLN A 506 2.81 6.43 23.47
CA GLN A 506 3.49 7.39 24.34
C GLN A 506 4.62 6.72 25.10
N VAL A 507 5.85 7.30 25.05
CA VAL A 507 7.01 6.84 25.82
C VAL A 507 6.82 7.03 27.33
N ALA A 508 7.55 6.24 28.12
CA ALA A 508 7.52 6.31 29.58
C ALA A 508 8.05 7.64 30.14
N ASP A 509 7.60 7.95 31.35
CA ASP A 509 8.21 9.03 32.14
C ASP A 509 9.55 8.62 32.75
N HIS A 510 10.34 9.62 33.01
CA HIS A 510 11.51 9.57 33.88
C HIS A 510 11.23 10.29 35.18
N GLY A 511 12.01 10.00 36.22
CA GLY A 511 11.85 10.67 37.49
C GLY A 511 12.67 10.05 38.62
N THR A 512 12.23 10.29 39.86
CA THR A 512 12.90 9.76 41.03
C THR A 512 11.93 9.12 42.01
N ILE A 513 12.38 8.05 42.67
CA ILE A 513 11.75 7.44 43.84
C ILE A 513 12.70 7.70 45.01
N THR A 514 12.26 8.53 45.96
CA THR A 514 13.07 8.95 47.10
C THR A 514 12.51 8.31 48.36
N GLY A 515 13.27 7.40 48.92
CA GLY A 515 13.02 6.76 50.22
C GLY A 515 13.69 7.57 51.36
N PRO A 516 13.50 7.12 52.60
CA PRO A 516 14.13 7.75 53.78
C PRO A 516 15.66 7.76 53.72
N ASP A 517 16.23 6.70 53.16
CA ASP A 517 17.69 6.46 53.19
C ASP A 517 18.34 6.49 51.80
N GLY A 518 17.59 6.70 50.72
CA GLY A 518 18.14 6.65 49.37
C GLY A 518 17.29 7.26 48.28
N VAL A 519 17.90 7.35 47.07
CA VAL A 519 17.26 7.89 45.88
C VAL A 519 17.49 6.93 44.73
N PHE A 520 16.38 6.50 44.08
CA PHE A 520 16.37 5.69 42.88
C PHE A 520 15.95 6.59 41.69
N GLU A 521 16.81 6.64 40.68
CA GLU A 521 16.56 7.33 39.41
C GLU A 521 15.86 6.39 38.44
N VAL A 522 14.67 6.78 37.99
CA VAL A 522 13.85 6.00 37.02
C VAL A 522 14.13 6.51 35.62
N THR A 523 14.49 5.57 34.73
CA THR A 523 14.81 5.85 33.31
C THR A 523 13.82 5.22 32.36
N ASP A 524 12.97 4.28 32.81
CA ASP A 524 11.89 3.69 32.02
C ASP A 524 10.80 3.12 32.94
N VAL A 525 9.56 3.04 32.44
CA VAL A 525 8.43 2.45 33.14
C VAL A 525 7.62 1.60 32.19
N GLN A 526 7.44 0.34 32.50
CA GLN A 526 6.66 -0.63 31.71
C GLN A 526 5.50 -1.18 32.55
N LYS A 527 4.39 -1.56 31.90
CA LYS A 527 3.22 -2.17 32.54
C LYS A 527 3.11 -3.64 32.15
N ASN A 528 3.06 -4.55 33.12
CA ASN A 528 2.85 -5.97 32.84
C ASN A 528 1.36 -6.31 32.67
N LYS A 529 1.06 -7.56 32.25
CA LYS A 529 -0.33 -8.04 32.07
C LYS A 529 -1.14 -8.06 33.36
N GLY A 530 -0.49 -8.11 34.52
CA GLY A 530 -1.14 -8.04 35.85
C GLY A 530 -1.34 -6.63 36.37
N GLY A 531 -1.26 -5.59 35.54
CA GLY A 531 -1.55 -4.20 35.92
C GLY A 531 -0.48 -3.53 36.79
N LYS A 532 0.70 -4.16 36.97
CA LYS A 532 1.77 -3.64 37.80
C LYS A 532 2.72 -2.78 36.98
N PHE A 533 3.10 -1.59 37.50
CA PHE A 533 4.05 -0.67 36.86
C PHE A 533 5.45 -0.98 37.35
N MET A 534 6.34 -1.35 36.46
CA MET A 534 7.72 -1.70 36.67
C MET A 534 8.60 -0.50 36.37
N HIS A 535 9.19 0.11 37.41
CA HIS A 535 10.07 1.27 37.31
C HIS A 535 11.49 0.78 37.16
N TYR A 536 12.09 0.92 36.00
CA TYR A 536 13.49 0.56 35.68
C TYR A 536 14.40 1.74 35.99
N GLY A 537 15.53 1.45 36.62
CA GLY A 537 16.47 2.51 36.95
C GLY A 537 17.60 2.03 37.84
N ARG A 538 18.24 2.97 38.50
CA ARG A 538 19.38 2.67 39.42
C ARG A 538 19.29 3.50 40.71
N VAL A 539 19.86 2.97 41.78
CA VAL A 539 20.04 3.72 43.01
C VAL A 539 21.22 4.70 42.84
N VAL A 540 20.95 6.01 42.90
CA VAL A 540 22.00 7.05 42.77
C VAL A 540 22.66 7.37 44.06
N SER A 541 21.98 7.19 45.20
CA SER A 541 22.54 7.40 46.54
C SER A 541 21.79 6.58 47.60
N GLY A 542 22.48 6.10 48.62
CA GLY A 542 21.90 5.41 49.76
C GLY A 542 21.32 4.03 49.43
N THR A 543 20.17 3.70 50.01
CA THR A 543 19.48 2.40 49.86
C THR A 543 17.98 2.60 49.71
N ILE A 544 17.33 1.71 48.93
CA ILE A 544 15.89 1.57 48.85
C ILE A 544 15.49 0.17 49.35
N LYS A 545 14.46 0.09 50.20
CA LYS A 545 14.05 -1.13 50.91
C LYS A 545 12.61 -1.50 50.57
N LEU A 546 12.33 -2.81 50.56
CA LEU A 546 11.00 -3.37 50.45
C LEU A 546 10.09 -2.90 51.59
N GLY A 547 8.86 -2.46 51.29
CA GLY A 547 7.87 -2.04 52.27
C GLY A 547 8.05 -0.59 52.77
N GLU A 548 9.07 0.17 52.34
CA GLU A 548 9.23 1.55 52.73
C GLU A 548 8.33 2.50 51.95
N ALA A 549 7.95 3.56 52.62
CA ALA A 549 7.22 4.68 51.97
C ALA A 549 8.21 5.59 51.25
N CYS A 550 7.97 5.87 50.02
CA CYS A 550 8.80 6.68 49.14
C CYS A 550 8.00 7.83 48.53
N LYS A 551 8.69 8.93 48.30
CA LYS A 551 8.18 10.02 47.45
C LYS A 551 8.53 9.73 46.01
N ILE A 552 7.53 9.70 45.14
CA ILE A 552 7.65 9.47 43.70
C ILE A 552 7.43 10.80 42.99
N MET A 553 8.39 11.20 42.15
CA MET A 553 8.31 12.46 41.43
C MET A 553 8.77 12.28 39.98
N ILE A 554 7.95 12.68 39.01
CA ILE A 554 8.32 12.66 37.58
C ILE A 554 9.26 13.84 37.27
N ASP A 555 9.93 13.77 36.09
CA ASP A 555 10.51 14.94 35.43
C ASP A 555 9.39 15.78 34.81
N PRO A 556 9.04 16.92 35.38
CA PRO A 556 7.92 17.72 34.91
C PRO A 556 8.17 18.40 33.55
N GLU A 557 9.44 18.70 33.20
CA GLU A 557 9.75 19.29 31.88
C GLU A 557 9.61 18.25 30.77
N ARG A 558 10.11 17.01 30.99
CA ARG A 558 9.94 15.91 30.08
C ARG A 558 8.47 15.58 29.89
N ARG A 559 7.69 15.43 30.96
CA ARG A 559 6.23 15.20 30.90
C ARG A 559 5.50 16.29 30.14
N ALA A 560 5.83 17.55 30.36
CA ALA A 560 5.22 18.66 29.62
C ALA A 560 5.54 18.60 28.13
N ALA A 561 6.77 18.21 27.76
CA ALA A 561 7.17 18.02 26.37
C ALA A 561 6.41 16.86 25.70
N ILE A 562 6.25 15.72 26.39
CA ILE A 562 5.46 14.57 25.93
C ILE A 562 3.98 14.97 25.76
N ARG A 563 3.39 15.67 26.75
CA ARG A 563 2.00 16.16 26.65
C ARG A 563 1.78 17.07 25.46
N ARG A 564 2.74 17.96 25.10
CA ARG A 564 2.67 18.79 23.90
C ARG A 564 2.61 17.94 22.64
N ALA A 565 3.50 16.99 22.52
CA ALA A 565 3.56 16.12 21.38
C ALA A 565 2.32 15.22 21.27
N HIS A 566 1.79 14.72 22.40
CA HIS A 566 0.59 13.87 22.39
C HIS A 566 -0.68 14.65 22.01
N THR A 567 -0.91 15.81 22.60
CA THR A 567 -2.03 16.68 22.22
C THR A 567 -1.92 17.08 20.74
N ALA A 568 -0.71 17.41 20.25
CA ALA A 568 -0.47 17.72 18.84
C ALA A 568 -0.75 16.51 17.91
N THR A 569 -0.58 15.28 18.38
CA THR A 569 -0.90 14.06 17.60
C THR A 569 -2.38 13.98 17.28
N HIS A 570 -3.26 14.28 18.25
CA HIS A 570 -4.71 14.33 18.04
C HIS A 570 -5.11 15.47 17.09
N LEU A 571 -4.52 16.67 17.25
CA LEU A 571 -4.77 17.79 16.33
C LEU A 571 -4.27 17.46 14.90
N LEU A 572 -3.15 16.75 14.77
CA LEU A 572 -2.66 16.28 13.48
C LEU A 572 -3.63 15.29 12.83
N GLN A 573 -4.18 14.33 13.59
CA GLN A 573 -5.19 13.41 13.09
C GLN A 573 -6.43 14.16 12.57
N ALA A 574 -6.92 15.14 13.34
CA ALA A 574 -8.03 15.98 12.93
C ALA A 574 -7.74 16.76 11.63
N ALA A 575 -6.53 17.32 11.50
CA ALA A 575 -6.10 18.04 10.30
C ALA A 575 -6.00 17.12 9.09
N LEU A 576 -5.47 15.89 9.26
CA LEU A 576 -5.38 14.88 8.20
C LEU A 576 -6.76 14.49 7.68
N LEU A 577 -7.73 14.27 8.57
CA LEU A 577 -9.12 13.98 8.20
C LEU A 577 -9.74 15.12 7.39
N ARG A 578 -9.49 16.38 7.77
CA ARG A 578 -10.04 17.55 7.07
C ARG A 578 -9.42 17.78 5.69
N VAL A 579 -8.11 17.60 5.56
CA VAL A 579 -7.37 17.92 4.33
C VAL A 579 -7.37 16.76 3.35
N LEU A 580 -7.14 15.54 3.84
CA LEU A 580 -6.98 14.35 2.99
C LEU A 580 -8.25 13.50 2.91
N GLY A 581 -9.13 13.57 3.90
CA GLY A 581 -10.40 12.85 3.95
C GLY A 581 -10.49 11.77 5.04
N GLU A 582 -11.71 11.26 5.23
CA GLU A 582 -12.10 10.33 6.32
C GLU A 582 -11.34 9.00 6.33
N HIS A 583 -10.69 8.62 5.25
CA HIS A 583 -9.90 7.39 5.15
C HIS A 583 -8.56 7.45 5.91
N CYS A 584 -8.15 8.61 6.39
CA CYS A 584 -6.91 8.81 7.13
C CYS A 584 -7.06 8.35 8.58
N HIS A 585 -6.89 7.04 8.80
CA HIS A 585 -6.92 6.47 10.15
C HIS A 585 -5.52 6.20 10.67
N GLN A 586 -5.33 6.30 11.98
CA GLN A 586 -4.08 5.94 12.63
C GLN A 586 -3.72 4.48 12.38
N ALA A 587 -2.51 4.25 11.88
CA ALA A 587 -1.89 2.93 11.71
C ALA A 587 -0.78 2.67 12.75
N GLY A 588 -0.27 3.73 13.37
CA GLY A 588 0.72 3.68 14.45
C GLY A 588 1.09 5.07 14.91
N SER A 589 1.63 5.18 16.12
CA SER A 589 2.15 6.45 16.66
C SER A 589 3.36 6.21 17.55
N LEU A 590 4.19 7.24 17.67
CA LEU A 590 5.24 7.36 18.69
C LEU A 590 5.26 8.81 19.16
N VAL A 591 5.14 9.01 20.48
CA VAL A 591 5.09 10.31 21.12
C VAL A 591 6.25 10.42 22.09
N GLU A 592 7.19 11.30 21.78
CA GLU A 592 8.40 11.59 22.53
C GLU A 592 8.42 13.06 23.03
N PRO A 593 9.38 13.46 23.85
CA PRO A 593 9.47 14.86 24.27
C PRO A 593 9.63 15.81 23.07
N ASP A 594 8.65 16.71 22.88
CA ASP A 594 8.57 17.70 21.79
C ASP A 594 8.73 17.11 20.36
N HIS A 595 8.57 15.78 20.19
CA HIS A 595 8.63 15.06 18.92
C HIS A 595 7.48 14.06 18.82
N LEU A 596 6.91 13.94 17.64
CA LEU A 596 5.92 12.91 17.35
C LEU A 596 6.17 12.27 15.98
N ARG A 597 5.79 11.01 15.89
CA ARG A 597 5.71 10.24 14.65
C ARG A 597 4.30 9.67 14.54
N PHE A 598 3.66 9.93 13.41
CA PHE A 598 2.30 9.49 13.16
C PHE A 598 2.20 8.74 11.84
N ASP A 599 1.83 7.46 11.91
CA ASP A 599 1.61 6.59 10.78
C ASP A 599 0.11 6.54 10.50
N PHE A 600 -0.31 6.81 9.28
CA PHE A 600 -1.72 6.87 8.90
C PHE A 600 -1.99 6.23 7.54
N THR A 601 -3.23 5.77 7.35
CA THR A 601 -3.66 5.19 6.09
C THR A 601 -3.85 6.27 5.04
N HIS A 602 -3.08 6.19 3.94
CA HIS A 602 -3.25 7.04 2.77
C HIS A 602 -2.58 6.38 1.56
N PHE A 603 -3.19 6.50 0.40
CA PHE A 603 -2.85 5.76 -0.82
C PHE A 603 -1.79 6.44 -1.70
N SER A 604 -1.47 7.72 -1.47
CA SER A 604 -0.48 8.49 -2.24
C SER A 604 0.48 9.27 -1.34
N ALA A 605 1.57 9.78 -1.90
CA ALA A 605 2.39 10.78 -1.21
C ALA A 605 1.56 12.04 -0.96
N VAL A 606 1.69 12.64 0.23
CA VAL A 606 1.07 13.93 0.55
C VAL A 606 1.86 15.01 -0.18
N THR A 607 1.17 15.88 -0.90
CA THR A 607 1.83 16.95 -1.66
C THR A 607 2.41 18.03 -0.73
N PRO A 608 3.42 18.80 -1.17
CA PRO A 608 3.95 19.91 -0.38
C PRO A 608 2.88 20.92 0.03
N GLU A 609 1.90 21.17 -0.83
CA GLU A 609 0.79 22.08 -0.58
C GLU A 609 -0.15 21.52 0.48
N GLU A 610 -0.49 20.23 0.42
CA GLU A 610 -1.29 19.54 1.43
C GLU A 610 -0.57 19.53 2.79
N LEU A 611 0.77 19.28 2.82
CA LEU A 611 1.55 19.32 4.05
C LEU A 611 1.56 20.71 4.72
N VAL A 612 1.65 21.76 3.91
CA VAL A 612 1.54 23.15 4.40
C VAL A 612 0.16 23.41 4.98
N GLU A 613 -0.90 22.96 4.28
CA GLU A 613 -2.28 23.12 4.75
C GLU A 613 -2.54 22.36 6.07
N ILE A 614 -2.09 21.10 6.16
CA ILE A 614 -2.17 20.30 7.40
C ILE A 614 -1.46 21.03 8.56
N GLY A 615 -0.25 21.53 8.32
CA GLY A 615 0.51 22.30 9.32
C GLY A 615 -0.20 23.58 9.77
N ASN A 616 -0.84 24.28 8.83
CA ASN A 616 -1.63 25.47 9.12
C ASN A 616 -2.87 25.14 9.94
N GLN A 617 -3.62 24.09 9.58
CA GLN A 617 -4.78 23.63 10.32
C GLN A 617 -4.43 23.26 11.78
N VAL A 618 -3.34 22.52 12.01
CA VAL A 618 -2.86 22.23 13.38
C VAL A 618 -2.53 23.52 14.11
N SER A 619 -1.83 24.45 13.45
CA SER A 619 -1.44 25.74 14.07
C SER A 619 -2.65 26.59 14.43
N GLU A 620 -3.69 26.61 13.61
CA GLU A 620 -4.96 27.30 13.90
C GLU A 620 -5.66 26.69 15.12
N MET A 621 -5.79 25.35 15.20
CA MET A 621 -6.38 24.68 16.35
C MET A 621 -5.59 24.97 17.66
N VAL A 622 -4.25 25.06 17.56
CA VAL A 622 -3.42 25.47 18.69
C VAL A 622 -3.70 26.93 19.09
N LEU A 623 -3.82 27.83 18.12
CA LEU A 623 -4.08 29.26 18.37
C LEU A 623 -5.47 29.55 18.92
N HIS A 624 -6.48 28.70 18.60
CA HIS A 624 -7.82 28.82 19.19
C HIS A 624 -7.80 28.60 20.69
N GLY A 625 -6.90 27.81 21.23
CA GLY A 625 -6.73 27.63 22.68
C GLY A 625 -7.90 26.95 23.35
N GLU A 626 -8.46 25.91 22.69
CA GLU A 626 -9.59 25.16 23.22
C GLU A 626 -9.20 24.31 24.44
N PRO A 627 -10.13 24.10 25.39
CA PRO A 627 -9.90 23.23 26.55
C PRO A 627 -9.81 21.75 26.11
N ASP A 628 -8.89 21.02 26.76
CA ASP A 628 -8.80 19.58 26.65
C ASP A 628 -9.61 18.94 27.79
N GLU A 629 -10.73 18.33 27.48
CA GLU A 629 -11.61 17.69 28.43
C GLU A 629 -11.42 16.16 28.42
N THR A 630 -11.35 15.57 29.61
CA THR A 630 -11.22 14.11 29.75
C THR A 630 -12.46 13.55 30.45
N MET A 631 -13.03 12.49 29.86
CA MET A 631 -14.18 11.76 30.36
C MET A 631 -13.85 10.28 30.50
N VAL A 632 -14.40 9.61 31.53
CA VAL A 632 -14.38 8.15 31.65
C VAL A 632 -15.80 7.68 31.51
N LEU A 633 -16.09 6.94 30.43
CA LEU A 633 -17.45 6.56 30.04
C LEU A 633 -17.54 5.06 29.74
N PRO A 634 -18.72 4.44 29.88
CA PRO A 634 -18.99 3.14 29.27
C PRO A 634 -18.75 3.23 27.76
N ILE A 635 -18.17 2.16 27.17
CA ILE A 635 -17.82 2.15 25.75
C ILE A 635 -19.00 2.48 24.82
N ALA A 636 -20.20 1.99 25.16
CA ALA A 636 -21.42 2.24 24.39
C ALA A 636 -21.86 3.72 24.41
N GLU A 637 -21.58 4.46 25.49
CA GLU A 637 -21.86 5.88 25.59
C GLU A 637 -20.83 6.71 24.81
N ALA A 638 -19.54 6.33 24.91
CA ALA A 638 -18.47 6.97 24.19
C ALA A 638 -18.65 6.84 22.66
N GLN A 639 -19.10 5.66 22.18
CA GLN A 639 -19.43 5.46 20.77
C GLN A 639 -20.62 6.31 20.29
N LYS A 640 -21.64 6.49 21.12
CA LYS A 640 -22.79 7.35 20.79
C LYS A 640 -22.41 8.83 20.66
N LEU A 641 -21.35 9.27 21.36
CA LEU A 641 -20.79 10.62 21.21
C LEU A 641 -19.99 10.78 19.92
N GLY A 642 -19.76 9.73 19.15
CA GLY A 642 -18.95 9.76 17.94
C GLY A 642 -17.44 9.73 18.19
N ALA A 643 -17.01 9.29 19.39
CA ALA A 643 -15.58 9.21 19.70
C ALA A 643 -14.86 8.14 18.86
N THR A 644 -13.76 8.53 18.23
CA THR A 644 -12.94 7.65 17.38
C THR A 644 -12.17 6.67 18.25
N ALA A 645 -12.28 5.37 17.93
CA ALA A 645 -11.53 4.29 18.56
C ALA A 645 -10.44 3.79 17.60
N LEU A 646 -9.28 3.38 18.14
CA LEU A 646 -8.24 2.76 17.34
C LEU A 646 -8.66 1.39 16.85
N PHE A 647 -8.42 1.11 15.58
CA PHE A 647 -8.75 -0.18 14.97
C PHE A 647 -7.90 -1.31 15.56
N GLY A 648 -8.57 -2.37 16.05
CA GLY A 648 -7.90 -3.61 16.51
C GLY A 648 -7.49 -3.63 17.98
N GLU A 649 -7.71 -2.57 18.75
CA GLU A 649 -7.52 -2.60 20.21
C GLU A 649 -8.73 -3.18 20.94
N LYS A 650 -8.46 -3.96 22.00
CA LYS A 650 -9.50 -4.47 22.90
C LYS A 650 -9.67 -3.51 24.08
N TYR A 651 -10.79 -2.85 24.11
CA TYR A 651 -11.15 -1.93 25.19
C TYR A 651 -11.91 -2.67 26.31
N GLY A 652 -11.77 -2.18 27.54
CA GLY A 652 -12.57 -2.65 28.69
C GLY A 652 -14.02 -2.16 28.63
N GLU A 653 -14.79 -2.45 29.69
CA GLU A 653 -16.18 -1.97 29.80
C GLU A 653 -16.28 -0.44 29.86
N THR A 654 -15.25 0.21 30.38
CA THR A 654 -15.12 1.68 30.45
C THR A 654 -13.89 2.14 29.68
N VAL A 655 -13.99 3.28 29.01
CA VAL A 655 -12.94 3.89 28.20
C VAL A 655 -12.71 5.34 28.63
N ARG A 656 -11.46 5.78 28.56
CA ARG A 656 -11.09 7.18 28.70
C ARG A 656 -11.20 7.86 27.34
N VAL A 657 -11.97 8.94 27.26
CA VAL A 657 -12.18 9.77 26.07
C VAL A 657 -11.56 11.13 26.31
N VAL A 658 -10.81 11.61 25.35
CA VAL A 658 -10.21 12.95 25.34
C VAL A 658 -10.90 13.77 24.25
N LYS A 659 -11.44 14.93 24.66
CA LYS A 659 -12.09 15.90 23.77
C LYS A 659 -11.25 17.17 23.76
N MET A 660 -10.87 17.66 22.57
CA MET A 660 -10.13 18.89 22.35
C MET A 660 -10.99 19.86 21.55
N GLY A 661 -11.75 20.69 22.27
CA GLY A 661 -12.77 21.57 21.69
C GLY A 661 -13.79 20.80 20.85
N GLU A 662 -14.03 21.27 19.63
CA GLU A 662 -14.86 20.56 18.62
C GLU A 662 -13.97 19.85 17.54
N ASP A 663 -12.65 19.90 17.70
CA ASP A 663 -11.72 19.44 16.68
C ASP A 663 -11.41 17.95 16.77
N SER A 664 -11.24 17.40 17.99
CA SER A 664 -10.91 15.97 18.20
C SER A 664 -11.71 15.39 19.37
N LEU A 665 -12.17 14.16 19.18
CA LEU A 665 -12.84 13.33 20.18
C LEU A 665 -12.43 11.87 20.01
N GLU A 666 -11.52 11.40 20.89
CA GLU A 666 -10.85 10.10 20.67
C GLU A 666 -10.70 9.30 21.97
N PHE A 667 -10.68 7.97 21.85
CA PHE A 667 -10.29 7.08 22.94
C PHE A 667 -8.80 7.18 23.17
N CYS A 668 -8.40 7.69 24.33
CA CYS A 668 -6.98 7.87 24.65
C CYS A 668 -6.67 7.69 26.13
N GLY A 669 -5.70 6.79 26.42
CA GLY A 669 -5.17 6.56 27.77
C GLY A 669 -3.93 7.40 28.12
N GLY A 670 -3.44 8.20 27.19
CA GLY A 670 -2.23 8.99 27.36
C GLY A 670 -2.38 10.27 28.21
N THR A 671 -1.27 10.96 28.43
CA THR A 671 -1.25 12.22 29.18
C THR A 671 -1.32 13.41 28.23
N HIS A 672 -2.25 14.33 28.49
CA HIS A 672 -2.53 15.50 27.67
C HIS A 672 -2.31 16.81 28.39
N LEU A 673 -2.29 17.89 27.65
CA LEU A 673 -2.41 19.25 28.15
C LEU A 673 -3.86 19.46 28.61
N ASP A 674 -4.09 20.59 29.26
CA ASP A 674 -5.44 21.07 29.65
C ASP A 674 -6.00 22.12 28.67
N ASN A 675 -5.17 22.52 27.68
CA ASN A 675 -5.56 23.49 26.66
C ASN A 675 -4.64 23.35 25.42
N THR A 676 -5.21 23.40 24.23
CA THR A 676 -4.49 23.23 22.96
C THR A 676 -3.41 24.29 22.72
N ALA A 677 -3.59 25.53 23.22
CA ALA A 677 -2.59 26.59 23.08
C ALA A 677 -1.22 26.27 23.73
N LYS A 678 -1.21 25.38 24.75
CA LYS A 678 0.01 24.92 25.41
C LYS A 678 0.89 23.99 24.58
N VAL A 679 0.41 23.51 23.44
CA VAL A 679 1.22 22.80 22.43
C VAL A 679 2.34 23.71 21.96
N GLY A 680 2.06 25.02 21.81
CA GLY A 680 3.02 25.97 21.25
C GLY A 680 3.22 25.78 19.75
N PRO A 681 4.36 26.22 19.20
CA PRO A 681 4.60 26.07 17.77
C PRO A 681 4.67 24.59 17.36
N PHE A 682 4.08 24.28 16.19
CA PHE A 682 4.04 22.98 15.57
C PHE A 682 4.73 23.04 14.20
N ARG A 683 5.47 22.00 13.82
CA ARG A 683 6.12 21.93 12.51
C ARG A 683 6.27 20.50 12.02
N ILE A 684 5.76 20.22 10.83
CA ILE A 684 6.01 18.96 10.12
C ILE A 684 7.47 18.97 9.60
N LEU A 685 8.18 17.87 9.86
CA LEU A 685 9.57 17.67 9.43
C LEU A 685 9.64 16.91 8.12
N SER A 686 8.95 15.79 8.06
CA SER A 686 9.03 14.85 6.94
C SER A 686 7.71 14.14 6.75
N GLU A 687 7.52 13.69 5.50
CA GLU A 687 6.47 12.76 5.13
C GLU A 687 7.11 11.66 4.28
N ALA A 688 6.80 10.40 4.57
CA ALA A 688 7.37 9.25 3.88
C ALA A 688 6.42 8.04 3.84
N SER A 689 6.67 7.12 2.90
CA SER A 689 5.99 5.83 2.88
C SER A 689 6.62 4.87 3.89
N VAL A 690 5.80 4.18 4.67
CA VAL A 690 6.23 3.12 5.61
C VAL A 690 5.88 1.74 5.08
N ALA A 691 4.68 1.64 4.55
CA ALA A 691 4.16 0.42 3.93
C ALA A 691 3.19 0.81 2.81
N SER A 692 2.75 -0.19 2.05
CA SER A 692 1.73 0.05 1.05
C SER A 692 0.43 0.55 1.70
N GLY A 693 -0.04 1.73 1.27
CA GLY A 693 -1.23 2.36 1.83
C GLY A 693 -1.03 2.98 3.22
N VAL A 694 0.21 3.07 3.73
CA VAL A 694 0.54 3.71 5.00
C VAL A 694 1.62 4.77 4.81
N ARG A 695 1.32 5.98 5.25
CA ARG A 695 2.22 7.13 5.23
C ARG A 695 2.62 7.50 6.66
N ARG A 696 3.77 8.11 6.81
CA ARG A 696 4.33 8.58 8.07
C ARG A 696 4.57 10.07 8.02
N ILE A 697 4.10 10.80 9.01
CA ILE A 697 4.50 12.16 9.29
C ILE A 697 5.33 12.18 10.57
N GLU A 698 6.44 12.92 10.56
CA GLU A 698 7.20 13.30 11.73
C GLU A 698 7.06 14.80 11.96
N ALA A 699 6.88 15.21 13.21
CA ALA A 699 6.67 16.61 13.55
C ALA A 699 7.29 16.96 14.90
N TYR A 700 7.66 18.23 15.04
CA TYR A 700 8.11 18.84 16.30
C TYR A 700 7.05 19.75 16.89
N THR A 701 7.13 19.91 18.22
CA THR A 701 6.30 20.84 18.99
C THR A 701 7.15 21.70 19.92
N GLY A 702 6.58 22.77 20.45
CA GLY A 702 7.11 23.55 21.57
C GLY A 702 8.55 24.02 21.40
N LYS A 703 9.39 23.71 22.40
CA LYS A 703 10.78 24.19 22.49
C LYS A 703 11.65 23.72 21.32
N GLU A 704 11.39 22.52 20.80
CA GLU A 704 12.18 21.95 19.71
C GLU A 704 11.97 22.70 18.40
N VAL A 705 10.73 23.12 18.08
CA VAL A 705 10.45 23.97 16.91
C VAL A 705 11.20 25.29 17.01
N LEU A 706 11.23 25.92 18.20
CA LEU A 706 11.95 27.15 18.41
C LEU A 706 13.45 26.96 18.20
N ARG A 707 14.02 25.87 18.74
CA ARG A 707 15.44 25.54 18.59
C ARG A 707 15.82 25.34 17.12
N GLN A 708 15.01 24.60 16.37
CA GLN A 708 15.21 24.35 14.93
C GLN A 708 15.09 25.64 14.10
N THR A 709 14.13 26.49 14.45
CA THR A 709 13.93 27.78 13.78
C THR A 709 15.14 28.72 14.01
N GLU A 710 15.65 28.75 15.23
CA GLU A 710 16.85 29.52 15.55
C GLU A 710 18.10 29.02 14.83
N GLN A 711 18.29 27.68 14.79
CA GLN A 711 19.40 27.07 14.04
C GLN A 711 19.31 27.39 12.54
N MET A 712 18.12 27.30 11.95
CA MET A 712 17.91 27.62 10.54
C MET A 712 18.16 29.11 10.27
N SER A 713 17.70 29.98 11.17
CA SER A 713 17.93 31.42 11.07
C SER A 713 19.43 31.77 11.13
N ARG A 714 20.18 31.13 12.05
CA ARG A 714 21.64 31.27 12.12
C ARG A 714 22.32 30.81 10.86
N LEU A 715 21.99 29.62 10.35
CA LEU A 715 22.55 29.09 9.11
C LEU A 715 22.32 30.03 7.93
N LEU A 716 21.12 30.61 7.80
CA LEU A 716 20.83 31.58 6.76
C LEU A 716 21.67 32.87 6.90
N LEU A 717 21.87 33.35 8.14
CA LEU A 717 22.72 34.49 8.42
C LEU A 717 24.19 34.20 8.09
N ASP A 718 24.69 33.02 8.47
CA ASP A 718 26.07 32.61 8.21
C ASP A 718 26.33 32.50 6.70
N ILE A 719 25.41 31.88 5.94
CA ILE A 719 25.48 31.82 4.48
C ILE A 719 25.42 33.21 3.85
N ALA A 720 24.53 34.08 4.35
CA ALA A 720 24.43 35.45 3.85
C ALA A 720 25.74 36.25 4.12
N HIS A 721 26.34 36.07 5.30
CA HIS A 721 27.62 36.66 5.64
C HIS A 721 28.74 36.16 4.71
N GLU A 722 28.87 34.86 4.50
CA GLU A 722 29.87 34.26 3.62
C GLU A 722 29.74 34.78 2.16
N LEU A 723 28.50 34.90 1.69
CA LEU A 723 28.19 35.41 0.35
C LEU A 723 28.15 36.95 0.28
N LYS A 724 28.47 37.66 1.38
CA LYS A 724 28.45 39.11 1.49
C LYS A 724 27.15 39.76 0.99
N THR A 725 26.01 39.20 1.49
CA THR A 725 24.67 39.65 1.11
C THR A 725 23.77 39.65 2.37
N THR A 726 22.48 39.94 2.18
CA THR A 726 21.46 39.81 3.22
C THR A 726 20.65 38.51 3.02
N PRO A 727 20.03 37.93 4.05
CA PRO A 727 19.17 36.73 3.90
C PRO A 727 18.08 36.89 2.84
N LYS A 728 17.54 38.08 2.64
CA LYS A 728 16.50 38.33 1.63
C LYS A 728 17.05 38.26 0.20
N GLU A 729 18.31 38.52 0.00
CA GLU A 729 18.96 38.57 -1.32
C GLU A 729 19.81 37.34 -1.62
N LEU A 730 19.79 36.33 -0.72
CA LEU A 730 20.61 35.12 -0.83
C LEU A 730 20.44 34.41 -2.19
N MET A 731 19.19 34.22 -2.63
CA MET A 731 18.92 33.57 -3.91
C MET A 731 19.46 34.38 -5.09
N GLN A 732 19.29 35.69 -5.07
CA GLN A 732 19.81 36.57 -6.13
C GLN A 732 21.35 36.52 -6.18
N ARG A 733 22.02 36.56 -5.02
CA ARG A 733 23.48 36.47 -4.94
C ARG A 733 24.01 35.11 -5.39
N ALA A 734 23.34 34.02 -4.99
CA ALA A 734 23.68 32.66 -5.42
C ALA A 734 23.58 32.54 -6.96
N HIS A 735 22.52 33.03 -7.58
CA HIS A 735 22.35 33.04 -9.02
C HIS A 735 23.43 33.89 -9.72
N ALA A 736 23.76 35.06 -9.15
CA ALA A 736 24.81 35.90 -9.67
C ALA A 736 26.18 35.20 -9.64
N MET A 737 26.52 34.51 -8.53
CA MET A 737 27.76 33.74 -8.41
C MET A 737 27.86 32.59 -9.40
N VAL A 738 26.76 31.83 -9.57
CA VAL A 738 26.72 30.73 -10.56
C VAL A 738 26.97 31.28 -11.98
N SER A 739 26.37 32.44 -12.28
CA SER A 739 26.56 33.11 -13.59
C SER A 739 27.98 33.61 -13.76
N GLU A 740 28.57 34.22 -12.71
CA GLU A 740 29.96 34.70 -12.71
C GLU A 740 30.96 33.56 -12.89
N VAL A 741 30.78 32.43 -12.19
CA VAL A 741 31.61 31.24 -12.38
C VAL A 741 31.54 30.71 -13.82
N LYS A 742 30.35 30.71 -14.42
CA LYS A 742 30.16 30.29 -15.81
C LYS A 742 30.87 31.22 -16.77
N GLU A 743 30.77 32.53 -16.57
CA GLU A 743 31.44 33.54 -17.37
C GLU A 743 32.97 33.44 -17.23
N LEU A 744 33.46 33.29 -15.99
CA LEU A 744 34.92 33.14 -15.74
C LEU A 744 35.49 31.91 -16.42
N LYS A 745 34.75 30.78 -16.38
CA LYS A 745 35.14 29.56 -17.12
C LYS A 745 35.24 29.82 -18.64
N GLN A 746 34.24 30.50 -19.22
CA GLN A 746 34.25 30.84 -20.66
C GLN A 746 35.39 31.79 -21.00
N ARG A 747 35.68 32.79 -20.15
CA ARG A 747 36.82 33.69 -20.33
C ARG A 747 38.17 32.95 -20.25
N LEU A 748 38.30 32.01 -19.30
CA LEU A 748 39.47 31.16 -19.15
C LEU A 748 39.71 30.33 -20.42
N ASP A 749 38.65 29.68 -20.91
CA ASP A 749 38.75 28.88 -22.16
C ASP A 749 39.11 29.75 -23.35
N ALA A 750 38.47 30.91 -23.50
CA ALA A 750 38.81 31.86 -24.58
C ALA A 750 40.27 32.42 -24.48
N MET A 751 40.77 32.64 -23.25
CA MET A 751 42.17 33.01 -23.07
C MET A 751 43.13 31.88 -23.43
N LYS A 752 42.81 30.64 -23.03
CA LYS A 752 43.59 29.46 -23.43
C LYS A 752 43.63 29.31 -24.95
N ASP A 753 42.49 29.42 -25.62
CA ASP A 753 42.42 29.32 -27.08
C ASP A 753 43.25 30.42 -27.79
N LYS A 754 43.24 31.65 -27.26
CA LYS A 754 44.10 32.72 -27.79
C LYS A 754 45.61 32.44 -27.62
N LEU A 755 45.99 31.96 -26.41
CA LEU A 755 47.38 31.59 -26.13
C LEU A 755 47.84 30.44 -27.07
N PHE A 756 47.01 29.41 -27.22
CA PHE A 756 47.32 28.30 -28.12
C PHE A 756 47.41 28.74 -29.60
N SER A 757 46.49 29.60 -30.05
CA SER A 757 46.52 30.15 -31.41
C SER A 757 47.82 30.92 -31.70
N GLY A 758 48.28 31.78 -30.80
CA GLY A 758 49.54 32.54 -30.94
C GLY A 758 50.77 31.62 -30.90
N GLU A 759 50.71 30.54 -30.12
CA GLU A 759 51.79 29.55 -30.08
C GLU A 759 51.85 28.69 -31.34
N ILE A 760 50.69 28.29 -31.88
CA ILE A 760 50.55 27.55 -33.13
C ILE A 760 51.15 28.35 -34.27
N ASP A 761 50.87 29.67 -34.38
CA ASP A 761 51.43 30.54 -35.40
C ASP A 761 52.99 30.57 -35.35
N ARG A 762 53.55 30.64 -34.13
CA ARG A 762 55.00 30.53 -33.93
C ARG A 762 55.56 29.18 -34.35
N CYS A 763 54.92 28.11 -34.01
CA CYS A 763 55.32 26.74 -34.33
C CYS A 763 55.28 26.50 -35.87
N LEU A 764 54.23 26.97 -36.52
CA LEU A 764 54.06 26.85 -37.96
C LEU A 764 55.15 27.70 -38.75
N PHE A 765 55.48 28.90 -38.20
CA PHE A 765 56.50 29.69 -38.74
C PHE A 765 57.93 29.08 -38.60
N ALA A 766 58.18 28.35 -37.50
CA ALA A 766 59.41 27.64 -37.21
C ALA A 766 59.46 26.21 -37.80
N ALA A 767 58.44 25.79 -38.55
CA ALA A 767 58.33 24.42 -39.12
C ALA A 767 59.47 24.17 -40.11
N ARG A 768 60.08 23.00 -40.01
CA ARG A 768 61.09 22.53 -40.95
C ARG A 768 60.48 22.04 -42.26
N GLU A 769 61.10 22.28 -43.37
CA GLU A 769 60.60 21.72 -44.63
C GLU A 769 61.35 20.44 -44.96
N VAL A 770 60.58 19.33 -44.98
CA VAL A 770 61.09 17.96 -45.26
C VAL A 770 60.29 17.37 -46.41
N GLY A 771 60.91 17.13 -47.55
CA GLY A 771 60.24 16.59 -48.73
C GLY A 771 59.06 17.43 -49.25
N GLY A 772 58.99 18.74 -48.99
CA GLY A 772 57.86 19.61 -49.30
C GLY A 772 56.68 19.53 -48.34
N LEU A 773 56.88 18.96 -47.18
CA LEU A 773 55.92 18.96 -46.05
C LEU A 773 56.52 19.80 -44.91
N LYS A 774 55.68 20.47 -44.14
CA LYS A 774 56.04 21.24 -42.96
C LYS A 774 56.03 20.37 -41.69
N VAL A 775 57.24 20.02 -41.25
CA VAL A 775 57.41 19.17 -40.06
C VAL A 775 57.68 20.04 -38.85
N LEU A 776 56.88 19.79 -37.79
CA LEU A 776 57.02 20.47 -36.50
C LEU A 776 56.97 19.53 -35.33
N THR A 777 57.86 19.76 -34.38
CA THR A 777 57.85 19.02 -33.10
C THR A 777 57.77 20.05 -31.95
N VAL A 778 56.86 19.89 -31.04
CA VAL A 778 56.61 20.83 -29.95
C VAL A 778 56.55 20.06 -28.64
N MET A 779 57.35 20.47 -27.66
CA MET A 779 57.33 19.96 -26.33
C MET A 779 56.84 21.05 -25.36
N ARG A 780 55.90 20.72 -24.50
CA ARG A 780 55.42 21.63 -23.45
C ARG A 780 55.19 20.85 -22.17
N ASN A 781 55.19 21.57 -21.03
CA ASN A 781 54.88 20.98 -19.73
C ASN A 781 53.40 21.25 -19.35
N ASP A 782 52.79 20.31 -18.66
CA ASP A 782 51.48 20.44 -18.00
C ASP A 782 50.32 20.86 -18.93
N ILE A 783 50.35 20.51 -20.21
CA ILE A 783 49.19 20.66 -21.09
C ILE A 783 48.28 19.42 -20.95
N ALA A 784 47.01 19.66 -20.67
CA ALA A 784 46.01 18.57 -20.57
C ALA A 784 45.84 17.88 -21.94
N PRO A 785 45.56 16.56 -21.98
CA PRO A 785 45.40 15.80 -23.22
C PRO A 785 44.34 16.37 -24.18
N ASN A 786 43.27 16.95 -23.66
CA ASN A 786 42.21 17.58 -24.47
C ASN A 786 42.69 18.92 -25.09
N ASP A 787 43.47 19.70 -24.34
CA ASP A 787 44.03 20.96 -24.84
C ASP A 787 45.11 20.67 -25.89
N LEU A 788 45.95 19.65 -25.68
CA LEU A 788 46.93 19.20 -26.65
C LEU A 788 46.23 18.76 -27.96
N ARG A 789 45.08 18.06 -27.87
CA ARG A 789 44.29 17.66 -29.03
C ARG A 789 43.72 18.86 -29.78
N LYS A 790 43.20 19.88 -29.08
CA LYS A 790 42.74 21.13 -29.70
C LYS A 790 43.85 21.84 -30.47
N MET A 791 45.05 21.89 -29.89
CA MET A 791 46.24 22.47 -30.58
C MET A 791 46.56 21.71 -31.86
N GLY A 792 46.56 20.37 -31.81
CA GLY A 792 46.79 19.52 -32.97
C GLY A 792 45.78 19.72 -34.09
N ASP A 793 44.50 19.76 -33.71
CA ASP A 793 43.39 19.99 -34.66
C ASP A 793 43.56 21.37 -35.35
N GLN A 794 43.89 22.42 -34.60
CA GLN A 794 44.15 23.74 -35.18
C GLN A 794 45.35 23.76 -36.12
N ILE A 795 46.41 23.03 -35.80
CA ILE A 795 47.59 22.92 -36.70
C ILE A 795 47.18 22.21 -37.99
N ARG A 796 46.53 21.08 -37.92
CA ARG A 796 46.07 20.29 -39.06
C ARG A 796 45.14 21.09 -39.98
N ASP A 797 44.19 21.84 -39.38
CA ASP A 797 43.17 22.59 -40.12
C ASP A 797 43.73 23.85 -40.79
N ARG A 798 44.80 24.47 -40.23
CA ARG A 798 45.44 25.69 -40.78
C ARG A 798 46.49 25.37 -41.83
N GLU A 799 47.18 24.24 -41.71
CA GLU A 799 48.28 23.88 -42.58
C GLU A 799 48.10 22.47 -43.17
N PRO A 800 47.60 22.39 -44.41
CA PRO A 800 47.31 21.08 -45.03
C PRO A 800 48.56 20.24 -45.26
N ASP A 801 49.74 20.87 -45.30
CA ASP A 801 51.06 20.20 -45.51
C ASP A 801 51.74 19.89 -44.16
N ALA A 802 51.13 20.12 -43.03
CA ALA A 802 51.72 19.90 -41.71
C ALA A 802 51.87 18.41 -41.36
N VAL A 803 53.01 18.08 -40.78
CA VAL A 803 53.24 16.87 -39.97
C VAL A 803 53.67 17.34 -38.58
N ALA A 804 52.83 17.24 -37.58
CA ALA A 804 53.14 17.76 -36.25
C ALA A 804 53.15 16.68 -35.19
N VAL A 805 54.15 16.69 -34.33
CA VAL A 805 54.19 15.90 -33.11
C VAL A 805 54.24 16.85 -31.89
N LEU A 806 53.17 16.82 -31.10
CA LEU A 806 53.09 17.60 -29.88
C LEU A 806 53.29 16.66 -28.68
N ALA A 807 54.18 17.06 -27.78
CA ALA A 807 54.45 16.33 -26.54
C ALA A 807 54.09 17.20 -25.33
N SER A 808 53.38 16.62 -24.37
CA SER A 808 53.17 17.21 -23.04
C SER A 808 53.76 16.32 -21.97
N THR A 809 54.54 16.91 -21.08
CA THR A 809 55.17 16.21 -19.96
C THR A 809 54.48 16.63 -18.65
N GLN A 810 54.15 15.64 -17.82
CA GLN A 810 53.59 15.88 -16.50
C GLN A 810 54.20 14.87 -15.50
N GLY A 811 55.17 15.34 -14.72
CA GLY A 811 56.05 14.46 -13.96
C GLY A 811 56.78 13.47 -14.88
N GLU A 812 56.71 12.17 -14.61
CA GLU A 812 57.33 11.13 -15.46
C GLU A 812 56.45 10.70 -16.65
N LYS A 813 55.23 11.26 -16.77
CA LYS A 813 54.26 10.86 -17.79
C LYS A 813 54.42 11.75 -19.02
N ILE A 814 54.60 11.15 -20.19
CA ILE A 814 54.63 11.84 -21.50
C ILE A 814 53.27 11.54 -22.18
N THR A 815 52.58 12.60 -22.62
CA THR A 815 51.41 12.50 -23.51
C THR A 815 51.81 13.01 -24.87
N LEU A 816 51.63 12.22 -25.91
CA LEU A 816 52.03 12.50 -27.28
C LEU A 816 50.82 12.62 -28.18
N LEU A 817 50.85 13.56 -29.13
CA LEU A 817 49.84 13.70 -30.17
C LEU A 817 50.57 13.91 -31.50
N ALA A 818 50.24 13.08 -32.48
CA ALA A 818 50.63 13.34 -33.86
C ALA A 818 49.42 13.79 -34.68
N VAL A 819 49.58 14.79 -35.50
CA VAL A 819 48.58 15.22 -36.48
C VAL A 819 49.24 15.39 -37.85
N CYS A 820 48.51 15.00 -38.90
CA CYS A 820 48.92 15.12 -40.28
C CYS A 820 47.86 15.88 -41.07
N GLY A 821 48.25 16.91 -41.73
CA GLY A 821 47.41 17.67 -42.64
C GLY A 821 46.96 16.84 -43.85
N LYS A 822 45.97 17.30 -44.54
CA LYS A 822 45.31 16.57 -45.62
C LYS A 822 46.25 16.17 -46.75
N ASN A 823 47.13 17.07 -47.11
CA ASN A 823 48.17 16.80 -48.16
C ASN A 823 49.21 15.82 -47.66
N ALA A 824 49.64 15.92 -46.40
CA ALA A 824 50.59 14.98 -45.80
C ALA A 824 50.08 13.55 -45.81
N VAL A 825 48.80 13.39 -45.43
CA VAL A 825 48.11 12.09 -45.48
C VAL A 825 47.96 11.56 -46.88
N GLY A 826 47.68 12.44 -47.88
CA GLY A 826 47.62 12.09 -49.32
C GLY A 826 48.92 11.63 -49.88
N ARG A 827 50.05 12.05 -49.29
CA ARG A 827 51.44 11.68 -49.66
C ARG A 827 51.98 10.50 -48.82
N GLY A 828 51.11 9.75 -48.15
CA GLY A 828 51.45 8.51 -47.44
C GLY A 828 51.78 8.64 -45.94
N ILE A 829 51.96 9.85 -45.41
CA ILE A 829 52.30 10.07 -44.01
C ILE A 829 51.03 9.88 -43.11
N LYS A 830 51.08 8.93 -42.18
CA LYS A 830 49.98 8.59 -41.28
C LYS A 830 50.34 8.88 -39.83
N ALA A 831 49.56 9.73 -39.17
CA ALA A 831 49.74 10.06 -37.77
C ALA A 831 49.75 8.84 -36.85
N GLY A 832 48.92 7.80 -37.14
CA GLY A 832 48.91 6.55 -36.39
C GLY A 832 50.19 5.74 -36.42
N GLN A 833 50.91 5.77 -37.54
CA GLN A 833 52.25 5.14 -37.69
C GLN A 833 53.35 5.98 -37.02
N LEU A 834 53.35 7.27 -37.26
CA LEU A 834 54.28 8.22 -36.66
C LEU A 834 54.18 8.15 -35.10
N ILE A 835 52.99 8.24 -34.54
CA ILE A 835 52.86 8.23 -33.09
C ILE A 835 53.26 6.89 -32.46
N LYS A 836 53.10 5.80 -33.18
CA LYS A 836 53.50 4.47 -32.74
C LYS A 836 55.01 4.38 -32.58
N GLU A 837 55.77 4.92 -33.54
CA GLU A 837 57.27 4.96 -33.49
C GLU A 837 57.76 5.90 -32.38
N VAL A 838 57.26 7.14 -32.36
CA VAL A 838 57.63 8.12 -31.33
C VAL A 838 57.30 7.65 -29.91
N SER A 839 56.12 7.01 -29.72
CA SER A 839 55.74 6.48 -28.41
C SER A 839 56.61 5.27 -28.01
N ALA A 840 56.94 4.39 -28.95
CA ALA A 840 57.81 3.23 -28.68
C ALA A 840 59.21 3.66 -28.27
N ALA A 841 59.77 4.71 -28.91
CA ALA A 841 61.06 5.28 -28.53
C ALA A 841 61.07 5.84 -27.10
N CYS A 842 59.88 6.35 -26.61
CA CYS A 842 59.69 6.87 -25.27
C CYS A 842 59.25 5.82 -24.27
N GLY A 843 59.35 4.52 -24.62
CA GLY A 843 58.96 3.42 -23.71
C GLY A 843 57.43 3.33 -23.46
N GLY A 844 56.61 3.67 -24.45
CA GLY A 844 55.20 3.64 -24.39
C GLY A 844 54.51 3.04 -25.61
N SER A 845 53.26 3.40 -25.83
CA SER A 845 52.48 2.94 -26.99
C SER A 845 51.53 4.04 -27.47
N GLY A 846 51.17 3.98 -28.75
CA GLY A 846 50.25 4.94 -29.34
C GLY A 846 49.53 4.37 -30.55
N GLY A 847 48.54 5.10 -31.04
CA GLY A 847 47.79 4.77 -32.23
C GLY A 847 46.62 5.70 -32.48
N GLY A 848 46.00 5.58 -33.63
CA GLY A 848 44.87 6.42 -34.00
C GLY A 848 44.58 6.42 -35.50
N LYS A 849 43.92 7.46 -35.95
CA LYS A 849 43.54 7.67 -37.35
C LYS A 849 44.74 8.19 -38.17
N PRO A 850 44.65 8.14 -39.51
CA PRO A 850 45.75 8.65 -40.37
C PRO A 850 46.04 10.14 -40.20
N ASP A 851 45.02 10.93 -39.84
CA ASP A 851 45.09 12.40 -39.67
C ASP A 851 45.38 12.85 -38.25
N SER A 852 45.07 12.00 -37.24
CA SER A 852 45.31 12.33 -35.83
C SER A 852 45.46 11.07 -34.99
N ALA A 853 46.47 11.01 -34.14
CA ALA A 853 46.75 9.86 -33.30
C ALA A 853 47.41 10.28 -31.99
N MET A 854 47.03 9.61 -30.90
CA MET A 854 47.58 9.87 -29.56
C MET A 854 48.40 8.69 -29.06
N GLY A 855 49.40 9.00 -28.26
CA GLY A 855 50.25 8.04 -27.59
C GLY A 855 50.76 8.57 -26.26
N GLY A 856 51.54 7.76 -25.60
CA GLY A 856 52.17 8.12 -24.35
C GLY A 856 53.49 7.41 -24.16
N GLY A 857 54.28 7.90 -23.22
CA GLY A 857 55.59 7.33 -22.86
C GLY A 857 55.94 7.64 -21.41
N ARG A 858 57.07 7.08 -20.95
CA ARG A 858 57.58 7.30 -19.58
C ARG A 858 59.07 7.67 -19.55
N ASP A 859 59.75 7.48 -20.63
CA ASP A 859 61.22 7.76 -20.73
C ASP A 859 61.45 9.19 -21.25
N LEU A 860 61.53 10.13 -20.33
CA LEU A 860 61.77 11.56 -20.65
C LEU A 860 63.11 11.78 -21.29
N LEU A 861 64.15 10.96 -21.00
CA LEU A 861 65.54 11.16 -21.57
C LEU A 861 65.58 10.87 -23.06
N LYS A 862 64.64 10.05 -23.56
CA LYS A 862 64.58 9.69 -25.00
C LYS A 862 63.56 10.55 -25.76
N LEU A 863 62.84 11.47 -25.10
CA LEU A 863 61.80 12.26 -25.77
C LEU A 863 62.38 13.17 -26.87
N ASP A 864 63.53 13.84 -26.61
CA ASP A 864 64.19 14.72 -27.61
C ASP A 864 64.65 13.93 -28.80
N ASP A 865 65.27 12.76 -28.58
CA ASP A 865 65.73 11.88 -29.68
C ASP A 865 64.53 11.34 -30.49
N ALA A 866 63.44 10.98 -29.83
CA ALA A 866 62.26 10.51 -30.50
C ALA A 866 61.52 11.59 -31.33
N LEU A 867 61.58 12.86 -30.86
CA LEU A 867 61.09 14.02 -31.62
C LEU A 867 62.03 14.41 -32.78
N ALA A 868 63.32 14.24 -32.62
CA ALA A 868 64.33 14.46 -33.71
C ALA A 868 64.13 13.43 -34.83
N GLY A 869 63.78 12.19 -34.54
CA GLY A 869 63.52 11.12 -35.53
C GLY A 869 62.30 11.35 -36.42
N VAL A 870 61.49 12.39 -36.16
CA VAL A 870 60.30 12.67 -36.97
C VAL A 870 60.65 13.07 -38.40
N ASP A 871 61.72 13.75 -38.62
CA ASP A 871 62.17 14.15 -39.97
C ASP A 871 62.56 12.92 -40.80
N ASP A 872 63.23 11.95 -40.17
CA ASP A 872 63.65 10.69 -40.81
C ASP A 872 62.43 9.83 -41.14
N PHE A 873 61.46 9.77 -40.21
CA PHE A 873 60.19 9.12 -40.44
C PHE A 873 59.50 9.69 -41.70
N VAL A 874 59.38 11.02 -41.79
CA VAL A 874 58.73 11.68 -42.94
C VAL A 874 59.44 11.34 -44.21
N THR A 875 60.80 11.44 -44.23
CA THR A 875 61.62 11.15 -45.42
C THR A 875 61.51 9.69 -45.90
N THR A 876 61.35 8.74 -44.93
CA THR A 876 61.31 7.32 -45.28
C THR A 876 59.93 6.88 -45.77
N HIS A 877 58.84 7.57 -45.32
CA HIS A 877 57.47 7.20 -45.64
C HIS A 877 56.79 8.10 -46.66
N LEU A 878 57.54 9.03 -47.24
CA LEU A 878 57.01 9.93 -48.28
C LEU A 878 56.89 9.11 -49.58
N ALA A 879 55.66 9.06 -50.09
CA ALA A 879 55.32 8.37 -51.34
C ALA A 879 55.35 9.32 -52.54
#